data_b3064dd4342254987923606b0d17c873
#
_entry.id   b3064dd4342254987923606b0d17c873
#
_cell.length_a   1.000
_cell.length_b   1.000
_cell.length_c   1.000
_cell.angle_alpha   90.00
_cell.angle_beta   90.00
_cell.angle_gamma   90.00
#
_symmetry.space_group_name_H-M   'P 1'
#
loop_
_entity.id
_entity.type
_entity.pdbx_description
1 polymer ?
#
loop_
_entity_poly.entity_id
_entity_poly.type
_entity_poly.pdbx_seq_one_letter_code
_entity_poly.pdbx_strand_id
1 'polypeptide(L)'
;MKTQQKIFMNRELSWLKFNERVLEEAENREVPLCERLTFASIYQSNLDEFFMVRVGSLIDQMLLDKNMKENKTKMTPQEQIDAIIPQVQKLNRRKDIVYEEMMDSLKEHNIHLVNFQKISKKESAYLRAYFQAEIAPLISPTIIGKRQPFPFLKNKEIYAVAVLETKNGKEKLGIIPCGNETFDRLINIPGKDAYMLSEEMILHYVPRIFKGYHVKAKTLIRITRNADIDADSMYDEDLDYRDFMVELIKKRKKLAPVRMELSREMDGEIIDLLCDYLELERKYVFYTQTPLDLSFVFKIQDILRRETDLFFEKRVPQRSPQFNEEMPIMDQIEKEDKLLSYPYESMRPFLKMLQEAAEDKDVVSIKMTLYRVAKQSKIIASLIEAAENGKDVTILVELKARFDEENNIEWSRQLEDAGCRVIYGLDGYKVHSKLCLITRKKKGKVSYITQIGTGNYNEKTSRLYTDLSLMTANVDIALEAAEVFQALSMGETVEETDHLLVAPHCLQNKVIHMIDREIEHAKAGEPAYIGLKMNSLTDKKIMEKLIKASKAGVKIDMVIRGICCLIPGVKGETDNIQVRSIVGRYLEHSRIYIFGTKGREKVYIASADFMTRNTLRRVEVAVPIYNTDIKMQLIEMFITMLSDNVKAREEDHNGNYKIPKNQDTPLNSQEFFYRQAYLNAENVNS
;
A
#
# COMPACT_ATOMS: atom_id res chain seq x y z
N MET A 1 33.02 12.66 -24.20
CA MET A 1 32.58 12.68 -22.79
C MET A 1 32.06 11.30 -22.46
N LYS A 2 32.69 10.55 -21.54
CA LYS A 2 32.12 9.29 -21.01
C LYS A 2 30.85 9.67 -20.28
N THR A 3 29.70 9.21 -20.75
CA THR A 3 28.41 9.34 -20.04
C THR A 3 28.61 8.72 -18.67
N GLN A 4 28.62 9.52 -17.63
CA GLN A 4 28.72 9.04 -16.24
C GLN A 4 27.52 8.12 -16.01
N GLN A 5 27.76 6.85 -15.76
CA GLN A 5 26.73 5.85 -15.57
C GLN A 5 25.88 6.27 -14.36
N LYS A 6 24.56 6.28 -14.50
CA LYS A 6 23.66 6.69 -13.42
C LYS A 6 23.66 5.60 -12.35
N ILE A 7 23.99 5.98 -11.12
CA ILE A 7 23.99 5.08 -9.94
C ILE A 7 22.66 5.15 -9.22
N PHE A 8 21.94 6.26 -9.37
CA PHE A 8 20.66 6.49 -8.72
C PHE A 8 19.53 6.63 -9.73
N MET A 9 18.38 6.11 -9.36
CA MET A 9 17.11 6.31 -10.03
C MET A 9 16.25 7.34 -9.29
N ASN A 10 15.52 8.16 -10.04
CA ASN A 10 14.50 9.03 -9.46
C ASN A 10 13.42 8.19 -8.75
N ARG A 11 12.98 8.64 -7.59
CA ARG A 11 12.03 7.94 -6.75
C ARG A 11 10.68 7.68 -7.43
N GLU A 12 10.14 8.67 -8.14
CA GLU A 12 8.84 8.58 -8.76
C GLU A 12 8.88 7.67 -10.00
N LEU A 13 9.97 7.71 -10.75
CA LEU A 13 10.19 6.79 -11.87
C LEU A 13 10.40 5.34 -11.39
N SER A 14 11.10 5.13 -10.28
CA SER A 14 11.20 3.82 -9.64
C SER A 14 9.84 3.30 -9.18
N TRP A 15 8.98 4.18 -8.64
CA TRP A 15 7.62 3.82 -8.26
C TRP A 15 6.78 3.38 -9.47
N LEU A 16 6.90 4.06 -10.61
CA LEU A 16 6.20 3.65 -11.84
C LEU A 16 6.65 2.25 -12.30
N LYS A 17 7.93 1.92 -12.16
CA LYS A 17 8.42 0.57 -12.44
C LYS A 17 7.85 -0.49 -11.49
N PHE A 18 7.59 -0.12 -10.23
CA PHE A 18 6.86 -1.00 -9.31
C PHE A 18 5.42 -1.22 -9.78
N ASN A 19 4.70 -0.16 -10.13
CA ASN A 19 3.31 -0.29 -10.59
C ASN A 19 3.23 -1.02 -11.96
N GLU A 20 4.28 -0.91 -12.79
CA GLU A 20 4.44 -1.73 -14.00
C GLU A 20 4.47 -3.22 -13.66
N ARG A 21 5.22 -3.66 -12.62
CA ARG A 21 5.23 -5.06 -12.18
C ARG A 21 3.87 -5.54 -11.64
N VAL A 22 3.08 -4.66 -11.06
CA VAL A 22 1.68 -4.97 -10.70
C VAL A 22 0.83 -5.22 -11.95
N LEU A 23 1.03 -4.43 -13.01
CA LEU A 23 0.34 -4.64 -14.30
C LEU A 23 0.79 -5.95 -14.98
N GLU A 24 2.06 -6.35 -14.84
CA GLU A 24 2.57 -7.64 -15.33
C GLU A 24 1.81 -8.84 -14.75
N GLU A 25 1.33 -8.77 -13.51
CA GLU A 25 0.49 -9.84 -12.94
C GLU A 25 -0.89 -9.90 -13.63
N ALA A 26 -1.44 -8.76 -14.06
CA ALA A 26 -2.66 -8.75 -14.88
C ALA A 26 -2.43 -9.28 -16.31
N GLU A 27 -1.23 -9.12 -16.85
CA GLU A 27 -0.83 -9.65 -18.17
C GLU A 27 -0.55 -11.15 -18.14
N ASN A 28 -0.08 -11.68 -17.02
CA ASN A 28 0.35 -13.05 -16.89
C ASN A 28 -0.83 -14.02 -16.98
N ARG A 29 -0.90 -14.81 -18.06
CA ARG A 29 -1.98 -15.78 -18.30
C ARG A 29 -1.96 -16.99 -17.36
N GLU A 30 -0.87 -17.23 -16.63
CA GLU A 30 -0.81 -18.26 -15.60
C GLU A 30 -1.52 -17.80 -14.29
N VAL A 31 -1.78 -16.52 -14.16
CA VAL A 31 -2.61 -15.98 -13.06
C VAL A 31 -4.07 -16.18 -13.41
N PRO A 32 -4.92 -16.73 -12.52
CA PRO A 32 -6.35 -16.93 -12.75
C PRO A 32 -7.05 -15.63 -13.18
N LEU A 33 -8.04 -15.74 -14.08
CA LEU A 33 -8.63 -14.56 -14.74
C LEU A 33 -9.22 -13.52 -13.78
N CYS A 34 -9.92 -13.94 -12.74
CA CYS A 34 -10.48 -13.01 -11.75
C CYS A 34 -9.38 -12.32 -10.93
N GLU A 35 -8.28 -12.98 -10.68
CA GLU A 35 -7.11 -12.36 -10.01
C GLU A 35 -6.41 -11.36 -10.94
N ARG A 36 -6.34 -11.63 -12.24
CA ARG A 36 -5.82 -10.67 -13.24
C ARG A 36 -6.68 -9.39 -13.24
N LEU A 37 -8.00 -9.52 -13.16
CA LEU A 37 -8.91 -8.36 -13.00
C LEU A 37 -8.62 -7.58 -11.72
N THR A 38 -8.35 -8.28 -10.62
CA THR A 38 -7.94 -7.66 -9.35
C THR A 38 -6.64 -6.88 -9.52
N PHE A 39 -5.61 -7.46 -10.15
CA PHE A 39 -4.34 -6.76 -10.38
C PHE A 39 -4.48 -5.53 -11.28
N ALA A 40 -5.33 -5.58 -12.31
CA ALA A 40 -5.62 -4.41 -13.15
C ALA A 40 -6.31 -3.29 -12.35
N SER A 41 -7.24 -3.64 -11.46
CA SER A 41 -7.88 -2.68 -10.54
C SER A 41 -6.90 -2.10 -9.53
N ILE A 42 -6.00 -2.92 -8.96
CA ILE A 42 -4.92 -2.47 -8.06
C ILE A 42 -3.98 -1.51 -8.79
N TYR A 43 -3.55 -1.85 -10.02
CA TYR A 43 -2.71 -0.96 -10.84
C TYR A 43 -3.34 0.43 -10.98
N GLN A 44 -4.63 0.49 -11.30
CA GLN A 44 -5.35 1.76 -11.46
C GLN A 44 -5.48 2.52 -10.12
N SER A 45 -5.85 1.83 -9.06
CA SER A 45 -5.96 2.42 -7.71
C SER A 45 -4.62 2.96 -7.21
N ASN A 46 -3.53 2.23 -7.43
CA ASN A 46 -2.18 2.68 -7.12
C ASN A 46 -1.82 3.96 -7.89
N LEU A 47 -2.17 4.01 -9.18
CA LEU A 47 -1.91 5.19 -10.01
C LEU A 47 -2.73 6.41 -9.55
N ASP A 48 -3.98 6.20 -9.12
CA ASP A 48 -4.79 7.25 -8.50
C ASP A 48 -4.08 7.82 -7.26
N GLU A 49 -3.64 6.96 -6.35
CA GLU A 49 -2.92 7.40 -5.14
C GLU A 49 -1.61 8.12 -5.49
N PHE A 50 -0.88 7.63 -6.49
CA PHE A 50 0.34 8.27 -6.97
C PHE A 50 0.09 9.71 -7.45
N PHE A 51 -0.96 9.94 -8.24
CA PHE A 51 -1.33 11.29 -8.65
C PHE A 51 -1.80 12.13 -7.48
N MET A 52 -2.66 11.59 -6.61
CA MET A 52 -3.19 12.30 -5.44
C MET A 52 -2.08 12.77 -4.49
N VAL A 53 -1.06 11.95 -4.28
CA VAL A 53 -0.05 12.19 -3.25
C VAL A 53 1.27 12.68 -3.84
N ARG A 54 1.79 12.00 -4.88
CA ARG A 54 3.14 12.28 -5.37
C ARG A 54 3.19 13.36 -6.42
N VAL A 55 2.34 13.24 -7.45
CA VAL A 55 2.24 14.30 -8.48
C VAL A 55 1.69 15.57 -7.86
N GLY A 56 0.68 15.45 -6.97
CA GLY A 56 0.17 16.58 -6.18
C GLY A 56 1.29 17.31 -5.41
N SER A 57 2.10 16.57 -4.66
CA SER A 57 3.25 17.13 -3.93
C SER A 57 4.30 17.80 -4.86
N LEU A 58 4.56 17.24 -6.05
CA LEU A 58 5.46 17.86 -7.02
C LEU A 58 4.90 19.18 -7.57
N ILE A 59 3.59 19.25 -7.82
CA ILE A 59 2.90 20.47 -8.24
C ILE A 59 3.00 21.54 -7.14
N ASP A 60 2.74 21.16 -5.88
CA ASP A 60 2.86 22.08 -4.75
C ASP A 60 4.30 22.60 -4.59
N GLN A 61 5.31 21.74 -4.75
CA GLN A 61 6.72 22.13 -4.74
C GLN A 61 7.06 23.14 -5.85
N MET A 62 6.48 22.99 -7.05
CA MET A 62 6.68 23.97 -8.14
C MET A 62 6.13 25.34 -7.80
N LEU A 63 5.06 25.42 -7.01
CA LEU A 63 4.49 26.68 -6.56
C LEU A 63 5.38 27.38 -5.51
N LEU A 64 6.09 26.59 -4.69
CA LEU A 64 6.98 27.10 -3.65
C LEU A 64 8.37 27.49 -4.21
N ASP A 65 9.01 26.58 -4.93
CA ASP A 65 10.32 26.80 -5.55
C ASP A 65 10.52 25.90 -6.79
N LYS A 66 10.44 26.52 -7.96
CA LYS A 66 10.59 25.84 -9.27
C LYS A 66 11.98 25.23 -9.48
N ASN A 67 12.99 25.75 -8.83
CA ASN A 67 14.39 25.35 -8.98
C ASN A 67 14.85 24.32 -7.94
N MET A 68 13.99 23.98 -6.99
CA MET A 68 14.28 22.96 -5.99
C MET A 68 14.67 21.65 -6.67
N LYS A 69 15.81 21.07 -6.29
CA LYS A 69 16.32 19.82 -6.86
C LYS A 69 16.25 18.70 -5.85
N GLU A 70 15.67 17.56 -6.28
CA GLU A 70 15.72 16.37 -5.44
C GLU A 70 17.17 15.88 -5.24
N ASN A 71 17.41 15.15 -4.14
CA ASN A 71 18.78 14.95 -3.65
C ASN A 71 19.59 13.85 -4.36
N LYS A 72 18.96 12.98 -5.19
CA LYS A 72 19.61 11.84 -5.87
C LYS A 72 19.98 12.14 -7.31
N THR A 73 18.96 12.34 -8.16
CA THR A 73 19.15 12.60 -9.60
C THR A 73 19.24 14.08 -9.95
N LYS A 74 19.00 14.96 -8.97
CA LYS A 74 19.04 16.43 -9.13
C LYS A 74 17.98 16.99 -10.08
N MET A 75 16.92 16.24 -10.34
CA MET A 75 15.78 16.69 -11.15
C MET A 75 14.95 17.71 -10.36
N THR A 76 14.50 18.75 -11.04
CA THR A 76 13.50 19.68 -10.53
C THR A 76 12.10 19.03 -10.50
N PRO A 77 11.10 19.55 -9.77
CA PRO A 77 9.74 19.02 -9.81
C PRO A 77 9.16 18.97 -11.24
N GLN A 78 9.43 20.01 -12.06
CA GLN A 78 9.00 20.06 -13.46
C GLN A 78 9.63 18.92 -14.28
N GLU A 79 10.95 18.73 -14.21
CA GLU A 79 11.66 17.65 -14.91
C GLU A 79 11.17 16.26 -14.50
N GLN A 80 10.81 16.07 -13.22
CA GLN A 80 10.21 14.84 -12.74
C GLN A 80 8.83 14.60 -13.36
N ILE A 81 7.95 15.60 -13.38
CA ILE A 81 6.62 15.52 -14.00
C ILE A 81 6.73 15.23 -15.50
N ASP A 82 7.64 15.91 -16.20
CA ASP A 82 7.85 15.73 -17.65
C ASP A 82 8.39 14.32 -17.98
N ALA A 83 9.09 13.67 -17.05
CA ALA A 83 9.50 12.28 -17.16
C ALA A 83 8.40 11.28 -16.77
N ILE A 84 7.53 11.63 -15.82
CA ILE A 84 6.42 10.78 -15.34
C ILE A 84 5.34 10.62 -16.42
N ILE A 85 4.90 11.72 -17.03
CA ILE A 85 3.74 11.73 -17.95
C ILE A 85 3.89 10.75 -19.11
N PRO A 86 4.99 10.73 -19.87
CA PRO A 86 5.16 9.77 -20.96
C PRO A 86 5.17 8.30 -20.50
N GLN A 87 5.72 8.02 -19.30
CA GLN A 87 5.72 6.68 -18.74
C GLN A 87 4.29 6.24 -18.38
N VAL A 88 3.50 7.13 -17.75
CA VAL A 88 2.09 6.86 -17.44
C VAL A 88 1.28 6.62 -18.72
N GLN A 89 1.48 7.43 -19.76
CA GLN A 89 0.82 7.23 -21.05
C GLN A 89 1.15 5.87 -21.68
N LYS A 90 2.42 5.46 -21.62
CA LYS A 90 2.87 4.14 -22.10
C LYS A 90 2.20 3.01 -21.32
N LEU A 91 2.17 3.10 -19.99
CA LEU A 91 1.56 2.10 -19.12
C LEU A 91 0.04 2.03 -19.29
N ASN A 92 -0.63 3.17 -19.50
CA ASN A 92 -2.07 3.20 -19.75
C ASN A 92 -2.45 2.50 -21.06
N ARG A 93 -1.69 2.70 -22.15
CA ARG A 93 -1.89 1.95 -23.39
C ARG A 93 -1.75 0.45 -23.20
N ARG A 94 -0.75 0.04 -22.42
CA ARG A 94 -0.52 -1.37 -22.08
C ARG A 94 -1.68 -1.93 -21.23
N LYS A 95 -2.15 -1.16 -20.25
CA LYS A 95 -3.35 -1.51 -19.46
C LYS A 95 -4.59 -1.68 -20.35
N ASP A 96 -4.80 -0.80 -21.33
CA ASP A 96 -5.95 -0.87 -22.24
C ASP A 96 -5.94 -2.18 -23.04
N ILE A 97 -4.79 -2.62 -23.54
CA ILE A 97 -4.62 -3.90 -24.25
C ILE A 97 -4.94 -5.09 -23.32
N VAL A 98 -4.36 -5.09 -22.12
CA VAL A 98 -4.59 -6.14 -21.13
C VAL A 98 -6.07 -6.25 -20.74
N TYR A 99 -6.71 -5.10 -20.55
CA TYR A 99 -8.14 -5.03 -20.25
C TYR A 99 -8.98 -5.65 -21.37
N GLU A 100 -8.69 -5.33 -22.63
CA GLU A 100 -9.41 -5.88 -23.77
C GLU A 100 -9.27 -7.40 -23.85
N GLU A 101 -8.05 -7.93 -23.68
CA GLU A 101 -7.79 -9.38 -23.63
C GLU A 101 -8.58 -10.06 -22.48
N MET A 102 -8.63 -9.47 -21.30
CA MET A 102 -9.38 -10.02 -20.18
C MET A 102 -10.88 -10.01 -20.44
N MET A 103 -11.41 -8.94 -21.07
CA MET A 103 -12.83 -8.86 -21.44
C MET A 103 -13.19 -9.91 -22.51
N ASP A 104 -12.27 -10.20 -23.41
CA ASP A 104 -12.47 -11.28 -24.40
C ASP A 104 -12.47 -12.66 -23.72
N SER A 105 -11.59 -12.90 -22.76
CA SER A 105 -11.58 -14.14 -21.97
C SER A 105 -12.86 -14.32 -21.15
N LEU A 106 -13.43 -13.25 -20.60
CA LEU A 106 -14.67 -13.31 -19.83
C LEU A 106 -15.88 -13.78 -20.65
N LYS A 107 -15.84 -13.62 -21.98
CA LYS A 107 -16.92 -14.11 -22.87
C LYS A 107 -17.03 -15.65 -22.88
N GLU A 108 -15.91 -16.35 -22.67
CA GLU A 108 -15.89 -17.81 -22.53
C GLU A 108 -16.61 -18.28 -21.25
N HIS A 109 -16.74 -17.38 -20.28
CA HIS A 109 -17.44 -17.58 -19.01
C HIS A 109 -18.81 -16.91 -18.97
N ASN A 110 -19.40 -16.65 -20.14
CA ASN A 110 -20.71 -16.03 -20.29
C ASN A 110 -20.84 -14.63 -19.66
N ILE A 111 -19.75 -13.87 -19.56
CA ILE A 111 -19.75 -12.46 -19.12
C ILE A 111 -19.50 -11.56 -20.34
N HIS A 112 -20.53 -10.87 -20.78
CA HIS A 112 -20.46 -9.98 -21.95
C HIS A 112 -20.68 -8.53 -21.51
N LEU A 113 -19.64 -7.71 -21.48
CA LEU A 113 -19.81 -6.26 -21.40
C LEU A 113 -20.23 -5.74 -22.77
N VAL A 114 -21.39 -5.14 -22.84
CA VAL A 114 -21.98 -4.65 -24.10
C VAL A 114 -22.10 -3.13 -24.12
N ASN A 115 -22.14 -2.57 -25.32
CA ASN A 115 -22.45 -1.19 -25.57
C ASN A 115 -23.65 -1.07 -26.51
N PHE A 116 -24.21 0.12 -26.65
CA PHE A 116 -25.42 0.34 -27.47
C PHE A 116 -25.27 0.04 -28.97
N GLN A 117 -24.07 -0.17 -29.48
CA GLN A 117 -23.81 -0.59 -30.87
C GLN A 117 -24.01 -2.08 -31.08
N LYS A 118 -23.89 -2.88 -30.01
CA LYS A 118 -23.86 -4.34 -30.05
C LYS A 118 -25.10 -4.99 -29.39
N ILE A 119 -26.20 -4.25 -29.20
CA ILE A 119 -27.43 -4.74 -28.57
C ILE A 119 -28.62 -4.79 -29.54
N SER A 120 -29.54 -5.71 -29.29
CA SER A 120 -30.79 -5.85 -30.05
C SER A 120 -31.79 -4.73 -29.73
N LYS A 121 -32.82 -4.56 -30.56
CA LYS A 121 -33.93 -3.63 -30.31
C LYS A 121 -34.65 -3.92 -28.99
N LYS A 122 -34.80 -5.20 -28.60
CA LYS A 122 -35.46 -5.61 -27.35
C LYS A 122 -34.63 -5.21 -26.14
N GLU A 123 -33.32 -5.45 -26.16
CA GLU A 123 -32.40 -5.04 -25.11
C GLU A 123 -32.34 -3.51 -24.97
N SER A 124 -32.28 -2.79 -26.09
CA SER A 124 -32.32 -1.32 -26.10
C SER A 124 -33.65 -0.79 -25.51
N ALA A 125 -34.77 -1.46 -25.74
CA ALA A 125 -36.07 -1.10 -25.13
C ALA A 125 -36.08 -1.33 -23.61
N TYR A 126 -35.51 -2.44 -23.15
CA TYR A 126 -35.36 -2.76 -21.74
C TYR A 126 -34.46 -1.72 -21.05
N LEU A 127 -33.24 -1.45 -21.58
CA LEU A 127 -32.32 -0.48 -21.02
C LEU A 127 -32.90 0.93 -20.99
N ARG A 128 -33.75 1.28 -21.96
CA ARG A 128 -34.47 2.55 -21.93
C ARG A 128 -35.48 2.63 -20.79
N ALA A 129 -36.23 1.59 -20.57
CA ALA A 129 -37.21 1.52 -19.47
C ALA A 129 -36.48 1.57 -18.13
N TYR A 130 -35.40 0.79 -17.99
CA TYR A 130 -34.54 0.80 -16.80
C TYR A 130 -33.97 2.19 -16.53
N PHE A 131 -33.37 2.85 -17.55
CA PHE A 131 -32.85 4.21 -17.42
C PHE A 131 -33.91 5.18 -16.92
N GLN A 132 -35.13 5.12 -17.48
CA GLN A 132 -36.21 6.03 -17.12
C GLN A 132 -36.73 5.82 -15.70
N ALA A 133 -36.77 4.57 -15.25
CA ALA A 133 -37.32 4.22 -13.95
C ALA A 133 -36.29 4.35 -12.81
N GLU A 134 -35.06 3.89 -13.05
CA GLU A 134 -34.08 3.65 -11.97
C GLU A 134 -32.92 4.69 -11.96
N ILE A 135 -32.58 5.30 -13.10
CA ILE A 135 -31.42 6.19 -13.17
C ILE A 135 -31.82 7.67 -13.36
N ALA A 136 -32.68 7.94 -14.34
CA ALA A 136 -33.02 9.33 -14.70
C ALA A 136 -33.58 10.17 -13.55
N PRO A 137 -34.39 9.64 -12.61
CA PRO A 137 -34.88 10.39 -11.46
C PRO A 137 -33.78 10.73 -10.43
N LEU A 138 -32.64 10.02 -10.44
CA LEU A 138 -31.59 10.11 -9.44
C LEU A 138 -30.39 10.95 -9.89
N ILE A 139 -30.31 11.29 -11.16
CA ILE A 139 -29.22 12.12 -11.70
C ILE A 139 -29.60 13.61 -11.73
N SER A 140 -28.60 14.48 -11.53
CA SER A 140 -28.78 15.94 -11.50
C SER A 140 -27.95 16.60 -12.60
N PRO A 141 -28.47 16.68 -13.84
CA PRO A 141 -27.76 17.31 -14.95
C PRO A 141 -27.67 18.84 -14.75
N THR A 142 -26.52 19.39 -15.11
CA THR A 142 -26.24 20.84 -15.03
C THR A 142 -25.80 21.35 -16.38
N ILE A 143 -26.30 22.54 -16.80
CA ILE A 143 -25.81 23.25 -17.99
C ILE A 143 -25.06 24.48 -17.53
N ILE A 144 -23.78 24.58 -17.91
CA ILE A 144 -22.91 25.69 -17.52
C ILE A 144 -23.33 26.98 -18.19
N GLY A 145 -23.42 28.07 -17.43
CA GLY A 145 -23.80 29.38 -17.90
C GLY A 145 -23.68 30.45 -16.82
N LYS A 146 -24.08 31.70 -17.14
CA LYS A 146 -23.94 32.83 -16.22
C LYS A 146 -24.62 32.62 -14.84
N ARG A 147 -25.70 31.84 -14.80
CA ARG A 147 -26.48 31.56 -13.57
C ARG A 147 -26.18 30.19 -12.96
N GLN A 148 -25.42 29.37 -13.64
CA GLN A 148 -25.01 28.03 -13.21
C GLN A 148 -23.50 27.89 -13.47
N PRO A 149 -22.67 28.21 -12.48
CA PRO A 149 -21.23 28.10 -12.63
C PRO A 149 -20.82 26.64 -12.78
N PHE A 150 -19.57 26.40 -13.16
CA PHE A 150 -19.02 25.07 -13.27
C PHE A 150 -19.11 24.36 -11.90
N PRO A 151 -19.72 23.16 -11.83
CA PRO A 151 -19.90 22.45 -10.56
C PRO A 151 -18.58 21.95 -10.01
N PHE A 152 -18.50 21.80 -8.70
CA PHE A 152 -17.39 21.10 -8.08
C PHE A 152 -17.44 19.61 -8.44
N LEU A 153 -16.46 19.13 -9.21
CA LEU A 153 -16.32 17.73 -9.54
C LEU A 153 -15.57 17.02 -8.40
N LYS A 154 -16.21 16.02 -7.80
CA LYS A 154 -15.63 15.28 -6.68
C LYS A 154 -14.48 14.37 -7.14
N ASN A 155 -13.57 14.12 -6.21
CA ASN A 155 -12.40 13.28 -6.45
C ASN A 155 -12.80 11.84 -6.82
N LYS A 156 -12.26 11.33 -7.93
CA LYS A 156 -12.46 9.97 -8.47
C LYS A 156 -13.90 9.64 -8.93
N GLU A 157 -14.82 10.57 -8.89
CA GLU A 157 -16.15 10.35 -9.45
C GLU A 157 -16.16 10.52 -10.98
N ILE A 158 -17.03 9.75 -11.65
CA ILE A 158 -17.22 9.80 -13.10
C ILE A 158 -18.35 10.77 -13.44
N TYR A 159 -18.11 11.59 -14.45
CA TYR A 159 -19.10 12.54 -14.98
C TYR A 159 -19.25 12.37 -16.48
N ALA A 160 -20.47 12.42 -16.98
CA ALA A 160 -20.72 12.57 -18.40
C ALA A 160 -20.69 14.08 -18.74
N VAL A 161 -19.89 14.44 -19.73
CA VAL A 161 -19.75 15.80 -20.24
C VAL A 161 -20.20 15.84 -21.67
N ALA A 162 -20.98 16.86 -22.03
CA ALA A 162 -21.51 17.05 -23.39
C ALA A 162 -21.40 18.47 -23.85
N VAL A 163 -21.06 18.64 -25.12
CA VAL A 163 -21.16 19.94 -25.84
C VAL A 163 -22.56 20.04 -26.43
N LEU A 164 -23.30 21.04 -25.97
CA LEU A 164 -24.69 21.28 -26.25
C LEU A 164 -24.82 22.53 -27.12
N GLU A 165 -25.36 22.39 -28.30
CA GLU A 165 -25.64 23.53 -29.19
C GLU A 165 -27.11 23.96 -29.04
N THR A 166 -27.30 25.25 -28.80
CA THR A 166 -28.63 25.89 -28.77
C THR A 166 -29.18 26.09 -30.19
N LYS A 167 -30.47 26.34 -30.34
CA LYS A 167 -31.08 26.66 -31.62
C LYS A 167 -30.46 27.87 -32.35
N ASN A 168 -29.78 28.75 -31.60
CA ASN A 168 -29.10 29.92 -32.12
C ASN A 168 -27.60 29.70 -32.38
N GLY A 169 -27.14 28.46 -32.42
CA GLY A 169 -25.75 28.07 -32.68
C GLY A 169 -24.77 28.32 -31.52
N LYS A 170 -25.25 28.71 -30.32
CA LYS A 170 -24.36 28.92 -29.17
C LYS A 170 -24.07 27.59 -28.48
N GLU A 171 -22.80 27.32 -28.23
CA GLU A 171 -22.37 26.16 -27.49
C GLU A 171 -22.44 26.39 -25.98
N LYS A 172 -22.79 25.32 -25.26
CA LYS A 172 -22.81 25.24 -23.82
C LYS A 172 -22.25 23.88 -23.38
N LEU A 173 -21.78 23.82 -22.17
CA LEU A 173 -21.31 22.56 -21.55
C LEU A 173 -22.39 21.99 -20.64
N GLY A 174 -22.76 20.74 -20.87
CA GLY A 174 -23.62 19.96 -19.98
C GLY A 174 -22.80 18.97 -19.17
N ILE A 175 -23.08 18.86 -17.87
CA ILE A 175 -22.38 17.93 -16.96
C ILE A 175 -23.41 17.10 -16.20
N ILE A 176 -23.18 15.79 -16.09
CA ILE A 176 -24.04 14.85 -15.40
C ILE A 176 -23.17 13.98 -14.48
N PRO A 177 -23.39 13.96 -13.16
CA PRO A 177 -22.75 12.99 -12.28
C PRO A 177 -23.21 11.57 -12.63
N CYS A 178 -22.28 10.63 -12.80
CA CYS A 178 -22.57 9.22 -13.11
C CYS A 178 -22.47 8.32 -11.89
N GLY A 179 -21.84 8.78 -10.80
CA GLY A 179 -21.73 8.06 -9.55
C GLY A 179 -22.95 8.29 -8.67
N ASN A 180 -23.56 7.19 -8.20
CA ASN A 180 -24.61 7.25 -7.18
C ASN A 180 -24.60 5.90 -6.43
N GLU A 181 -24.73 5.94 -5.10
CA GLU A 181 -24.85 4.75 -4.26
C GLU A 181 -26.24 4.08 -4.39
N THR A 182 -27.19 4.75 -5.04
CA THR A 182 -28.60 4.33 -5.10
C THR A 182 -28.94 3.48 -6.31
N PHE A 183 -28.07 3.35 -7.31
CA PHE A 183 -28.28 2.45 -8.45
C PHE A 183 -27.02 1.65 -8.77
N ASP A 184 -27.21 0.43 -9.30
CA ASP A 184 -26.12 -0.46 -9.65
C ASP A 184 -25.29 0.10 -10.81
N ARG A 185 -23.96 0.05 -10.66
CA ARG A 185 -23.06 0.45 -11.73
C ARG A 185 -22.97 -0.59 -12.84
N LEU A 186 -23.03 -1.89 -12.50
CA LEU A 186 -23.05 -3.00 -13.46
C LEU A 186 -24.48 -3.50 -13.63
N ILE A 187 -25.13 -3.10 -14.72
CA ILE A 187 -26.54 -3.38 -15.01
C ILE A 187 -26.65 -4.67 -15.81
N ASN A 188 -27.38 -5.65 -15.28
CA ASN A 188 -27.67 -6.90 -15.96
C ASN A 188 -28.79 -6.72 -17.01
N ILE A 189 -28.61 -7.31 -18.20
CA ILE A 189 -29.61 -7.36 -19.25
C ILE A 189 -30.33 -8.72 -19.18
N PRO A 190 -31.61 -8.77 -18.82
CA PRO A 190 -32.33 -10.03 -18.61
C PRO A 190 -32.34 -10.96 -19.83
N GLY A 191 -32.17 -12.26 -19.56
CA GLY A 191 -32.22 -13.33 -20.57
C GLY A 191 -30.94 -13.48 -21.37
N LYS A 192 -29.89 -12.80 -20.99
CA LYS A 192 -28.50 -12.94 -21.48
C LYS A 192 -27.51 -12.66 -20.38
N ASP A 193 -26.35 -13.27 -20.44
CA ASP A 193 -25.23 -13.01 -19.55
C ASP A 193 -24.49 -11.74 -20.01
N ALA A 194 -25.26 -10.68 -20.28
CA ALA A 194 -24.78 -9.40 -20.79
C ALA A 194 -24.99 -8.29 -19.77
N TYR A 195 -23.99 -7.43 -19.67
CA TYR A 195 -23.92 -6.35 -18.68
C TYR A 195 -23.56 -5.04 -19.33
N MET A 196 -24.08 -3.94 -18.80
CA MET A 196 -23.77 -2.57 -19.23
C MET A 196 -23.38 -1.71 -18.02
N LEU A 197 -22.36 -0.88 -18.18
CA LEU A 197 -22.00 0.10 -17.16
C LEU A 197 -22.99 1.27 -17.17
N SER A 198 -23.42 1.70 -15.98
CA SER A 198 -24.40 2.81 -15.82
C SER A 198 -23.91 4.12 -16.40
N GLU A 199 -22.61 4.43 -16.30
CA GLU A 199 -22.01 5.60 -16.91
C GLU A 199 -22.11 5.60 -18.44
N GLU A 200 -21.95 4.45 -19.08
CA GLU A 200 -22.15 4.30 -20.53
C GLU A 200 -23.62 4.49 -20.92
N MET A 201 -24.54 4.02 -20.08
CA MET A 201 -25.97 4.23 -20.28
C MET A 201 -26.34 5.71 -20.16
N ILE A 202 -25.85 6.39 -19.13
CA ILE A 202 -26.06 7.85 -18.94
C ILE A 202 -25.50 8.60 -20.14
N LEU A 203 -24.29 8.29 -20.58
CA LEU A 203 -23.65 8.91 -21.73
C LEU A 203 -24.46 8.70 -23.02
N HIS A 204 -25.05 7.49 -23.22
CA HIS A 204 -25.90 7.22 -24.38
C HIS A 204 -27.14 8.11 -24.37
N TYR A 205 -27.81 8.28 -23.21
CA TYR A 205 -29.04 9.04 -23.09
C TYR A 205 -28.88 10.56 -22.89
N VAL A 206 -27.64 11.10 -22.94
CA VAL A 206 -27.37 12.55 -22.92
C VAL A 206 -28.30 13.37 -23.81
N PRO A 207 -28.60 12.99 -25.10
CA PRO A 207 -29.52 13.73 -25.93
C PRO A 207 -30.96 13.76 -25.40
N ARG A 208 -31.36 12.77 -24.61
CA ARG A 208 -32.70 12.73 -23.99
C ARG A 208 -32.76 13.50 -22.67
N ILE A 209 -31.61 13.58 -21.96
CA ILE A 209 -31.49 14.33 -20.72
C ILE A 209 -31.54 15.83 -21.04
N PHE A 210 -30.78 16.28 -22.02
CA PHE A 210 -30.72 17.67 -22.44
C PHE A 210 -31.69 17.98 -23.62
N LYS A 211 -32.96 17.73 -23.39
CA LYS A 211 -34.01 18.04 -24.41
C LYS A 211 -33.96 19.48 -24.87
N GLY A 212 -34.00 19.72 -26.18
CA GLY A 212 -33.98 21.03 -26.77
C GLY A 212 -32.59 21.55 -27.16
N TYR A 213 -31.55 20.79 -26.93
CA TYR A 213 -30.19 21.02 -27.38
C TYR A 213 -29.76 19.96 -28.40
N HIS A 214 -28.92 20.37 -29.37
CA HIS A 214 -28.20 19.43 -30.21
C HIS A 214 -26.88 19.03 -29.52
N VAL A 215 -26.62 17.72 -29.39
CA VAL A 215 -25.39 17.22 -28.76
C VAL A 215 -24.31 17.05 -29.83
N LYS A 216 -23.30 17.92 -29.84
CA LYS A 216 -22.19 17.88 -30.80
C LYS A 216 -21.15 16.81 -30.44
N ALA A 217 -20.79 16.75 -29.15
CA ALA A 217 -19.80 15.81 -28.64
C ALA A 217 -20.15 15.43 -27.21
N LYS A 218 -19.70 14.25 -26.77
CA LYS A 218 -19.90 13.78 -25.40
C LYS A 218 -18.83 12.77 -25.03
N THR A 219 -18.39 12.81 -23.76
CA THR A 219 -17.40 11.89 -23.18
C THR A 219 -17.69 11.67 -21.71
N LEU A 220 -17.09 10.62 -21.14
CA LEU A 220 -16.97 10.49 -19.69
C LEU A 220 -15.65 11.10 -19.24
N ILE A 221 -15.68 11.79 -18.13
CA ILE A 221 -14.47 12.32 -17.47
C ILE A 221 -14.39 11.83 -16.03
N ARG A 222 -13.17 11.73 -15.52
CA ARG A 222 -12.87 11.43 -14.12
C ARG A 222 -11.72 12.31 -13.66
N ILE A 223 -11.91 12.97 -12.51
CA ILE A 223 -10.93 13.90 -11.95
C ILE A 223 -10.24 13.27 -10.76
N THR A 224 -8.90 13.33 -10.74
CA THR A 224 -8.11 13.03 -9.56
C THR A 224 -7.64 14.33 -8.93
N ARG A 225 -7.85 14.50 -7.62
CA ARG A 225 -7.48 15.71 -6.88
C ARG A 225 -6.28 15.46 -6.00
N ASN A 226 -5.49 16.49 -5.74
CA ASN A 226 -4.44 16.44 -4.73
C ASN A 226 -5.04 16.03 -3.36
N ALA A 227 -4.33 15.22 -2.60
CA ALA A 227 -4.73 14.80 -1.25
C ALA A 227 -3.59 15.01 -0.23
N ASP A 228 -2.50 15.66 -0.66
CA ASP A 228 -1.35 15.90 0.20
C ASP A 228 -1.50 17.24 0.90
N ILE A 229 -2.03 17.21 2.12
CA ILE A 229 -2.04 18.37 3.03
C ILE A 229 -1.05 18.06 4.15
N ASP A 230 -0.18 19.01 4.44
CA ASP A 230 0.66 18.98 5.63
C ASP A 230 -0.22 19.29 6.87
N ALA A 231 -0.58 18.23 7.59
CA ALA A 231 -1.43 18.33 8.77
C ALA A 231 -0.75 19.10 9.91
N ASP A 232 0.58 18.98 10.01
CA ASP A 232 1.35 19.57 11.11
C ASP A 232 1.45 21.10 11.00
N SER A 233 1.45 21.64 9.76
CA SER A 233 1.45 23.09 9.54
C SER A 233 0.10 23.79 9.79
N MET A 234 -0.97 23.03 9.99
CA MET A 234 -2.34 23.52 10.13
C MET A 234 -2.95 23.25 11.52
N TYR A 235 -2.22 22.55 12.39
CA TYR A 235 -2.72 22.22 13.73
C TYR A 235 -2.74 23.46 14.62
N ASP A 236 -3.87 23.67 15.27
CA ASP A 236 -4.08 24.70 16.28
C ASP A 236 -4.14 24.01 17.65
N GLU A 237 -3.26 24.40 18.57
CA GLU A 237 -3.12 23.78 19.90
C GLU A 237 -4.38 23.93 20.77
N ASP A 238 -5.25 24.88 20.44
CA ASP A 238 -6.52 25.11 21.16
C ASP A 238 -7.66 24.15 20.72
N LEU A 239 -7.45 23.34 19.66
CA LEU A 239 -8.44 22.39 19.16
C LEU A 239 -8.17 20.96 19.62
N ASP A 240 -9.23 20.22 19.95
CA ASP A 240 -9.12 18.76 20.12
C ASP A 240 -8.56 18.15 18.83
N TYR A 241 -7.48 17.36 18.97
CA TYR A 241 -6.77 16.82 17.83
C TYR A 241 -7.65 15.94 16.91
N ARG A 242 -8.68 15.28 17.45
CA ARG A 242 -9.66 14.52 16.68
C ARG A 242 -10.55 15.43 15.83
N ASP A 243 -11.04 16.51 16.42
CA ASP A 243 -11.88 17.48 15.70
C ASP A 243 -11.09 18.17 14.59
N PHE A 244 -9.83 18.50 14.86
CA PHE A 244 -8.89 18.97 13.83
C PHE A 244 -8.75 17.97 12.68
N MET A 245 -8.58 16.66 12.96
CA MET A 245 -8.48 15.62 11.94
C MET A 245 -9.75 15.48 11.11
N VAL A 246 -10.93 15.63 11.70
CA VAL A 246 -12.21 15.65 10.97
C VAL A 246 -12.27 16.83 9.99
N GLU A 247 -11.84 18.03 10.43
CA GLU A 247 -11.79 19.21 9.55
C GLU A 247 -10.75 19.05 8.41
N LEU A 248 -9.58 18.47 8.70
CA LEU A 248 -8.55 18.19 7.73
C LEU A 248 -9.06 17.26 6.62
N ILE A 249 -9.79 16.20 6.98
CA ILE A 249 -10.42 15.27 6.01
C ILE A 249 -11.39 16.04 5.09
N LYS A 250 -12.19 16.94 5.65
CA LYS A 250 -13.11 17.79 4.86
C LYS A 250 -12.37 18.70 3.88
N LYS A 251 -11.25 19.30 4.31
CA LYS A 251 -10.42 20.17 3.45
C LYS A 251 -9.76 19.37 2.32
N ARG A 252 -9.22 18.18 2.58
CA ARG A 252 -8.63 17.31 1.55
C ARG A 252 -9.59 16.98 0.40
N LYS A 253 -10.89 16.83 0.70
CA LYS A 253 -11.90 16.53 -0.32
C LYS A 253 -12.09 17.66 -1.35
N LYS A 254 -11.54 18.85 -1.09
CA LYS A 254 -11.70 20.07 -1.91
C LYS A 254 -10.43 20.56 -2.60
N LEU A 255 -9.35 19.78 -2.57
CA LEU A 255 -8.07 20.21 -3.15
C LEU A 255 -8.07 20.28 -4.69
N ALA A 256 -7.05 20.92 -5.24
CA ALA A 256 -6.91 21.18 -6.68
C ALA A 256 -6.86 19.87 -7.51
N PRO A 257 -7.43 19.86 -8.72
CA PRO A 257 -7.25 18.76 -9.66
C PRO A 257 -5.78 18.59 -10.06
N VAL A 258 -5.35 17.33 -10.19
CA VAL A 258 -3.99 16.97 -10.63
C VAL A 258 -3.99 16.03 -11.84
N ARG A 259 -5.16 15.50 -12.23
CA ARG A 259 -5.33 14.68 -13.43
C ARG A 259 -6.79 14.70 -13.88
N MET A 260 -6.99 14.71 -15.19
CA MET A 260 -8.26 14.44 -15.84
C MET A 260 -8.12 13.26 -16.80
N GLU A 261 -8.99 12.28 -16.69
CA GLU A 261 -9.08 11.12 -17.57
C GLU A 261 -10.34 11.21 -18.42
N LEU A 262 -10.24 10.89 -19.72
CA LEU A 262 -11.36 10.88 -20.66
C LEU A 262 -11.52 9.50 -21.29
N SER A 263 -12.75 9.06 -21.45
CA SER A 263 -13.07 7.80 -22.13
C SER A 263 -13.12 7.91 -23.65
N ARG A 264 -13.24 9.13 -24.20
CA ARG A 264 -13.32 9.42 -25.64
C ARG A 264 -12.58 10.71 -25.96
N GLU A 265 -11.98 10.75 -27.14
CA GLU A 265 -11.38 11.98 -27.64
C GLU A 265 -12.43 13.06 -27.86
N MET A 266 -12.07 14.29 -27.60
CA MET A 266 -12.86 15.50 -27.83
C MET A 266 -12.01 16.55 -28.55
N ASP A 267 -12.67 17.53 -29.20
CA ASP A 267 -11.99 18.66 -29.82
C ASP A 267 -11.09 19.38 -28.80
N GLY A 268 -9.93 19.84 -29.29
CA GLY A 268 -8.91 20.47 -28.44
C GLY A 268 -9.44 21.71 -27.70
N GLU A 269 -10.28 22.51 -28.33
CA GLU A 269 -10.90 23.69 -27.71
C GLU A 269 -11.80 23.35 -26.53
N ILE A 270 -12.48 22.19 -26.57
CA ILE A 270 -13.34 21.74 -25.48
C ILE A 270 -12.48 21.24 -24.32
N ILE A 271 -11.37 20.53 -24.62
CA ILE A 271 -10.42 20.10 -23.60
C ILE A 271 -9.79 21.31 -22.91
N ASP A 272 -9.39 22.34 -23.71
CA ASP A 272 -8.83 23.56 -23.16
C ASP A 272 -9.84 24.31 -22.27
N LEU A 273 -11.10 24.35 -22.68
CA LEU A 273 -12.19 24.91 -21.86
C LEU A 273 -12.40 24.15 -20.55
N LEU A 274 -12.35 22.81 -20.56
CA LEU A 274 -12.42 22.00 -19.35
C LEU A 274 -11.20 22.22 -18.47
N CYS A 275 -10.01 22.32 -19.05
CA CYS A 275 -8.77 22.61 -18.34
C CYS A 275 -8.84 23.99 -17.66
N ASP A 276 -9.38 25.01 -18.34
CA ASP A 276 -9.57 26.36 -17.78
C ASP A 276 -10.53 26.35 -16.57
N TYR A 277 -11.67 25.65 -16.68
CA TYR A 277 -12.60 25.50 -15.55
C TYR A 277 -12.02 24.75 -14.35
N LEU A 278 -11.11 23.81 -14.61
CA LEU A 278 -10.50 22.97 -13.60
C LEU A 278 -9.16 23.53 -13.10
N GLU A 279 -8.66 24.61 -13.69
CA GLU A 279 -7.31 25.15 -13.44
C GLU A 279 -6.23 24.07 -13.60
N LEU A 280 -6.34 23.24 -14.65
CA LEU A 280 -5.50 22.09 -14.93
C LEU A 280 -4.74 22.27 -16.24
N GLU A 281 -3.43 22.05 -16.26
CA GLU A 281 -2.65 22.06 -17.50
C GLU A 281 -2.99 20.85 -18.38
N ARG A 282 -3.02 21.06 -19.70
CA ARG A 282 -3.37 20.04 -20.71
C ARG A 282 -2.51 18.78 -20.63
N LYS A 283 -1.26 18.86 -20.18
CA LYS A 283 -0.37 17.71 -20.00
C LYS A 283 -0.87 16.68 -18.99
N TYR A 284 -1.78 17.08 -18.07
CA TYR A 284 -2.40 16.19 -17.08
C TYR A 284 -3.71 15.55 -17.55
N VAL A 285 -4.01 15.67 -18.86
CA VAL A 285 -5.17 15.05 -19.49
C VAL A 285 -4.77 13.74 -20.13
N PHE A 286 -5.46 12.64 -19.80
CA PHE A 286 -5.18 11.31 -20.28
C PHE A 286 -6.40 10.68 -20.95
N TYR A 287 -6.18 10.00 -22.07
CA TYR A 287 -7.19 9.18 -22.71
C TYR A 287 -6.99 7.71 -22.34
N THR A 288 -8.10 7.00 -22.16
CA THR A 288 -8.09 5.55 -21.92
C THR A 288 -9.30 4.89 -22.57
N GLN A 289 -9.09 3.73 -23.16
CA GLN A 289 -10.17 2.90 -23.70
C GLN A 289 -10.79 2.00 -22.63
N THR A 290 -10.06 1.78 -21.54
CA THR A 290 -10.55 1.09 -20.35
C THR A 290 -11.58 1.99 -19.63
N PRO A 291 -12.63 1.43 -18.97
CA PRO A 291 -13.50 2.18 -18.09
C PRO A 291 -12.71 3.00 -17.07
N LEU A 292 -13.16 4.24 -16.81
CA LEU A 292 -12.43 5.22 -15.98
C LEU A 292 -12.25 4.76 -14.52
N ASP A 293 -12.98 3.75 -14.10
CA ASP A 293 -12.83 3.11 -12.79
C ASP A 293 -13.08 1.61 -12.95
N LEU A 294 -12.09 0.78 -12.59
CA LEU A 294 -12.15 -0.67 -12.70
C LEU A 294 -12.78 -1.36 -11.47
N SER A 295 -13.30 -0.64 -10.50
CA SER A 295 -13.88 -1.26 -9.30
C SER A 295 -15.09 -2.18 -9.60
N PHE A 296 -15.75 -2.00 -10.74
CA PHE A 296 -16.86 -2.87 -11.17
C PHE A 296 -16.43 -4.34 -11.38
N VAL A 297 -15.14 -4.63 -11.59
CA VAL A 297 -14.63 -6.00 -11.79
C VAL A 297 -14.89 -6.88 -10.58
N PHE A 298 -14.96 -6.30 -9.36
CA PHE A 298 -15.30 -7.05 -8.15
C PHE A 298 -16.75 -7.58 -8.18
N LYS A 299 -17.67 -6.87 -8.84
CA LYS A 299 -19.04 -7.40 -9.09
C LYS A 299 -19.03 -8.55 -10.09
N ILE A 300 -18.18 -8.50 -11.10
CA ILE A 300 -17.97 -9.64 -12.03
C ILE A 300 -17.46 -10.86 -11.26
N GLN A 301 -16.48 -10.67 -10.36
CA GLN A 301 -15.98 -11.76 -9.51
C GLN A 301 -17.06 -12.36 -8.61
N ASP A 302 -17.95 -11.54 -8.05
CA ASP A 302 -19.11 -12.03 -7.27
C ASP A 302 -20.02 -12.92 -8.11
N ILE A 303 -20.23 -12.60 -9.39
CA ILE A 303 -21.01 -13.40 -10.32
C ILE A 303 -20.31 -14.74 -10.60
N LEU A 304 -19.01 -14.69 -10.86
CA LEU A 304 -18.18 -15.85 -11.21
C LEU A 304 -17.68 -16.67 -10.01
N ARG A 305 -18.04 -16.31 -8.77
CA ARG A 305 -17.50 -16.93 -7.54
C ARG A 305 -17.61 -18.46 -7.45
N ARG A 306 -18.46 -19.07 -8.28
CA ARG A 306 -18.64 -20.53 -8.34
C ARG A 306 -17.66 -21.21 -9.29
N GLU A 307 -17.03 -20.45 -10.19
CA GLU A 307 -16.01 -20.94 -11.12
C GLU A 307 -14.63 -20.84 -10.45
N THR A 308 -14.32 -21.81 -9.62
CA THR A 308 -13.15 -21.79 -8.73
C THR A 308 -11.83 -21.66 -9.48
N ASP A 309 -11.75 -22.16 -10.71
CA ASP A 309 -10.54 -22.13 -11.55
C ASP A 309 -10.16 -20.70 -12.01
N LEU A 310 -11.10 -19.76 -11.90
CA LEU A 310 -10.86 -18.35 -12.20
C LEU A 310 -10.22 -17.57 -11.05
N PHE A 311 -10.06 -18.20 -9.89
CA PHE A 311 -9.50 -17.61 -8.68
C PHE A 311 -8.28 -18.41 -8.21
N PHE A 312 -7.44 -17.75 -7.42
CA PHE A 312 -6.45 -18.50 -6.66
C PHE A 312 -7.13 -19.51 -5.73
N GLU A 313 -6.54 -20.69 -5.61
CA GLU A 313 -6.96 -21.67 -4.62
C GLU A 313 -7.13 -21.04 -3.24
N LYS A 314 -8.26 -21.29 -2.60
CA LYS A 314 -8.53 -20.73 -1.28
C LYS A 314 -7.57 -21.32 -0.24
N ARG A 315 -6.82 -20.45 0.41
CA ARG A 315 -5.81 -20.80 1.42
C ARG A 315 -6.21 -20.28 2.78
N VAL A 316 -5.94 -21.08 3.79
CA VAL A 316 -6.18 -20.73 5.19
C VAL A 316 -4.82 -20.68 5.90
N PRO A 317 -4.50 -19.58 6.63
CA PRO A 317 -3.30 -19.55 7.44
C PRO A 317 -3.24 -20.73 8.40
N GLN A 318 -2.13 -21.45 8.44
CA GLN A 318 -1.97 -22.70 9.18
C GLN A 318 -1.61 -22.45 10.65
N ARG A 319 -1.76 -23.46 11.48
CA ARG A 319 -1.25 -23.43 12.85
C ARG A 319 0.27 -23.41 12.82
N SER A 320 0.87 -22.57 13.65
CA SER A 320 2.32 -22.60 13.80
C SER A 320 2.75 -23.79 14.65
N PRO A 321 3.75 -24.57 14.20
CA PRO A 321 4.28 -25.68 14.98
C PRO A 321 4.99 -25.24 16.27
N GLN A 322 5.30 -23.95 16.39
CA GLN A 322 5.96 -23.39 17.56
C GLN A 322 5.05 -23.26 18.78
N PHE A 323 3.72 -23.41 18.62
CA PHE A 323 2.74 -23.22 19.68
C PHE A 323 1.93 -24.48 19.94
N ASN A 324 1.83 -24.86 21.24
CA ASN A 324 0.84 -25.81 21.71
C ASN A 324 -0.44 -25.05 22.09
N GLU A 325 -1.56 -25.31 21.40
CA GLU A 325 -2.82 -24.63 21.65
C GLU A 325 -3.47 -24.95 23.00
N GLU A 326 -3.09 -26.05 23.65
CA GLU A 326 -3.61 -26.49 24.97
C GLU A 326 -2.93 -25.74 26.13
N MET A 327 -1.79 -25.10 25.88
CA MET A 327 -1.04 -24.36 26.89
C MET A 327 -1.24 -22.87 26.76
N PRO A 328 -1.17 -22.09 27.85
CA PRO A 328 -1.16 -20.64 27.78
C PRO A 328 -0.02 -20.14 26.89
N ILE A 329 -0.34 -19.20 26.00
CA ILE A 329 0.62 -18.65 25.02
C ILE A 329 1.74 -17.90 25.75
N MET A 330 1.39 -17.10 26.75
CA MET A 330 2.39 -16.33 27.52
C MET A 330 3.41 -17.21 28.21
N ASP A 331 3.00 -18.35 28.77
CA ASP A 331 3.91 -19.29 29.43
C ASP A 331 4.86 -19.98 28.44
N GLN A 332 4.47 -20.13 27.18
CA GLN A 332 5.32 -20.66 26.12
C GLN A 332 6.37 -19.64 25.68
N ILE A 333 5.98 -18.35 25.59
CA ILE A 333 6.89 -17.26 25.24
C ILE A 333 7.91 -17.02 26.36
N GLU A 334 7.54 -17.18 27.64
CA GLU A 334 8.48 -17.09 28.76
C GLU A 334 9.58 -18.16 28.70
N LYS A 335 9.34 -19.30 28.05
CA LYS A 335 10.32 -20.38 27.91
C LYS A 335 11.24 -20.18 26.72
N GLU A 336 10.71 -19.63 25.61
CA GLU A 336 11.43 -19.53 24.35
C GLU A 336 10.77 -18.49 23.44
N ASP A 337 11.59 -17.71 22.75
CA ASP A 337 11.12 -16.78 21.72
C ASP A 337 10.30 -17.51 20.65
N LYS A 338 9.25 -16.85 20.14
CA LYS A 338 8.37 -17.38 19.12
C LYS A 338 8.27 -16.40 17.93
N LEU A 339 8.26 -16.95 16.72
CA LEU A 339 8.09 -16.19 15.49
C LEU A 339 6.86 -16.69 14.74
N LEU A 340 5.99 -15.77 14.32
CA LEU A 340 4.92 -16.06 13.38
C LEU A 340 5.22 -15.42 12.01
N SER A 341 4.94 -16.17 10.95
CA SER A 341 5.13 -15.74 9.55
C SER A 341 3.78 -15.68 8.82
N TYR A 342 3.25 -14.45 8.70
CA TYR A 342 2.01 -14.23 7.94
C TYR A 342 2.29 -14.16 6.43
N PRO A 343 1.33 -14.53 5.58
CA PRO A 343 -0.01 -15.09 5.83
C PRO A 343 0.01 -16.62 5.93
N TYR A 344 1.17 -17.25 5.96
CA TYR A 344 1.33 -18.70 5.96
C TYR A 344 0.85 -19.31 7.27
N GLU A 345 1.20 -18.65 8.38
CA GLU A 345 0.76 -19.00 9.72
C GLU A 345 -0.33 -18.04 10.22
N SER A 346 -1.17 -18.55 11.12
CA SER A 346 -2.31 -17.81 11.68
C SER A 346 -1.86 -16.77 12.71
N MET A 347 -2.51 -15.60 12.71
CA MET A 347 -2.39 -14.60 13.78
C MET A 347 -3.03 -15.04 15.11
N ARG A 348 -3.69 -16.19 15.14
CA ARG A 348 -4.44 -16.69 16.32
C ARG A 348 -3.61 -16.75 17.61
N PRO A 349 -2.33 -17.21 17.63
CA PRO A 349 -1.53 -17.20 18.86
C PRO A 349 -1.35 -15.79 19.45
N PHE A 350 -1.11 -14.79 18.61
CA PHE A 350 -1.01 -13.39 19.06
C PHE A 350 -2.34 -12.87 19.64
N LEU A 351 -3.47 -13.15 18.98
CA LEU A 351 -4.79 -12.76 19.48
C LEU A 351 -5.12 -13.46 20.81
N LYS A 352 -4.76 -14.74 20.94
CA LYS A 352 -4.93 -15.51 22.18
C LYS A 352 -4.05 -14.96 23.30
N MET A 353 -2.81 -14.58 23.00
CA MET A 353 -1.91 -13.92 23.96
C MET A 353 -2.53 -12.64 24.54
N LEU A 354 -3.14 -11.80 23.71
CA LEU A 354 -3.81 -10.58 24.17
C LEU A 354 -5.04 -10.88 25.02
N GLN A 355 -5.82 -11.89 24.65
CA GLN A 355 -6.96 -12.33 25.44
C GLN A 355 -6.52 -12.88 26.81
N GLU A 356 -5.51 -13.76 26.83
CA GLU A 356 -4.90 -14.27 28.06
C GLU A 356 -4.41 -13.11 28.95
N ALA A 357 -3.76 -12.10 28.33
CA ALA A 357 -3.29 -10.93 29.05
C ALA A 357 -4.44 -10.08 29.64
N ALA A 358 -5.58 -10.02 28.96
CA ALA A 358 -6.77 -9.33 29.48
C ALA A 358 -7.38 -10.03 30.70
N GLU A 359 -7.35 -11.35 30.76
CA GLU A 359 -7.94 -12.18 31.80
C GLU A 359 -6.98 -12.48 32.97
N ASP A 360 -5.65 -12.57 32.71
CA ASP A 360 -4.64 -12.97 33.70
C ASP A 360 -4.51 -11.93 34.83
N LYS A 361 -4.73 -12.34 36.08
CA LYS A 361 -4.63 -11.51 37.29
C LYS A 361 -3.21 -11.00 37.57
N ASP A 362 -2.20 -11.69 37.09
CA ASP A 362 -0.80 -11.31 37.26
C ASP A 362 -0.37 -10.21 36.26
N VAL A 363 -1.12 -10.00 35.17
CA VAL A 363 -0.90 -8.89 34.22
C VAL A 363 -1.31 -7.58 34.84
N VAL A 364 -0.38 -6.63 34.90
CA VAL A 364 -0.60 -5.29 35.49
C VAL A 364 -0.76 -4.20 34.44
N SER A 365 -0.10 -4.34 33.27
CA SER A 365 -0.24 -3.37 32.21
C SER A 365 -0.08 -3.97 30.81
N ILE A 366 -0.75 -3.35 29.83
CA ILE A 366 -0.61 -3.61 28.40
C ILE A 366 -0.38 -2.28 27.69
N LYS A 367 0.73 -2.17 26.96
CA LYS A 367 1.05 -0.99 26.14
C LYS A 367 1.17 -1.39 24.69
N MET A 368 0.55 -0.63 23.76
CA MET A 368 0.50 -1.01 22.37
C MET A 368 0.47 0.19 21.43
N THR A 369 1.16 0.10 20.28
CA THR A 369 1.07 1.08 19.20
C THR A 369 0.09 0.60 18.13
N LEU A 370 -0.84 1.43 17.70
CA LEU A 370 -1.84 1.11 16.69
C LEU A 370 -1.79 2.12 15.52
N TYR A 371 -1.72 1.61 14.29
CA TYR A 371 -1.66 2.42 13.07
C TYR A 371 -2.88 2.19 12.16
N ARG A 372 -3.22 0.94 11.88
CA ARG A 372 -4.37 0.52 11.08
C ARG A 372 -4.97 -0.74 11.68
N VAL A 373 -6.22 -0.69 12.06
CA VAL A 373 -6.93 -1.78 12.71
C VAL A 373 -8.17 -2.16 11.90
N ALA A 374 -8.60 -3.41 11.96
CA ALA A 374 -9.83 -3.85 11.30
C ALA A 374 -11.06 -3.22 11.96
N LYS A 375 -12.15 -2.98 11.21
CA LYS A 375 -13.39 -2.37 11.73
C LYS A 375 -14.00 -3.14 12.92
N GLN A 376 -13.87 -4.46 12.94
CA GLN A 376 -14.31 -5.35 14.03
C GLN A 376 -13.09 -6.13 14.52
N SER A 377 -12.20 -5.47 15.22
CA SER A 377 -10.92 -6.05 15.66
C SER A 377 -11.05 -6.75 16.99
N LYS A 378 -10.58 -8.00 17.04
CA LYS A 378 -10.42 -8.76 18.29
C LYS A 378 -9.35 -8.13 19.20
N ILE A 379 -8.39 -7.44 18.61
CA ILE A 379 -7.34 -6.71 19.34
C ILE A 379 -7.97 -5.60 20.17
N ILE A 380 -8.83 -4.77 19.55
CA ILE A 380 -9.56 -3.71 20.29
C ILE A 380 -10.44 -4.30 21.38
N ALA A 381 -11.16 -5.39 21.10
CA ALA A 381 -11.98 -6.06 22.10
C ALA A 381 -11.16 -6.53 23.30
N SER A 382 -10.00 -7.18 23.08
CA SER A 382 -9.14 -7.63 24.18
C SER A 382 -8.53 -6.48 25.00
N LEU A 383 -8.22 -5.33 24.37
CA LEU A 383 -7.70 -4.15 25.06
C LEU A 383 -8.78 -3.48 25.93
N ILE A 384 -10.03 -3.42 25.44
CA ILE A 384 -11.18 -2.96 26.19
C ILE A 384 -11.40 -3.86 27.42
N GLU A 385 -11.47 -5.17 27.20
CA GLU A 385 -11.63 -6.16 28.27
C GLU A 385 -10.52 -6.06 29.33
N ALA A 386 -9.25 -5.85 28.90
CA ALA A 386 -8.15 -5.64 29.83
C ALA A 386 -8.35 -4.40 30.72
N ALA A 387 -8.80 -3.28 30.14
CA ALA A 387 -9.07 -2.07 30.90
C ALA A 387 -10.26 -2.25 31.87
N GLU A 388 -11.33 -2.89 31.42
CA GLU A 388 -12.49 -3.22 32.26
C GLU A 388 -12.11 -4.17 33.40
N ASN A 389 -11.13 -5.06 33.20
CA ASN A 389 -10.54 -5.94 34.23
C ASN A 389 -9.52 -5.21 35.14
N GLY A 390 -9.42 -3.87 35.04
CA GLY A 390 -8.61 -3.02 35.93
C GLY A 390 -7.13 -2.98 35.63
N LYS A 391 -6.69 -3.35 34.42
CA LYS A 391 -5.29 -3.26 34.00
C LYS A 391 -4.97 -1.86 33.47
N ASP A 392 -3.72 -1.43 33.62
CA ASP A 392 -3.23 -0.18 33.01
C ASP A 392 -3.01 -0.43 31.50
N VAL A 393 -3.95 0.07 30.68
CA VAL A 393 -3.90 -0.09 29.22
C VAL A 393 -3.56 1.24 28.57
N THR A 394 -2.37 1.33 27.99
CA THR A 394 -1.89 2.52 27.28
C THR A 394 -1.77 2.23 25.78
N ILE A 395 -2.51 2.96 24.97
CA ILE A 395 -2.56 2.78 23.52
C ILE A 395 -2.10 4.06 22.83
N LEU A 396 -1.09 3.93 21.99
CA LEU A 396 -0.69 5.00 21.09
C LEU A 396 -1.35 4.81 19.72
N VAL A 397 -2.16 5.77 19.31
CA VAL A 397 -2.96 5.75 18.09
C VAL A 397 -2.40 6.75 17.09
N GLU A 398 -2.05 6.30 15.89
CA GLU A 398 -1.67 7.19 14.80
C GLU A 398 -2.91 7.60 13.98
N LEU A 399 -3.49 8.76 14.24
CA LEU A 399 -4.64 9.26 13.50
C LEU A 399 -4.30 9.72 12.07
N LYS A 400 -3.02 10.05 11.79
CA LYS A 400 -2.56 10.49 10.46
C LYS A 400 -2.34 9.32 9.47
N ALA A 401 -2.93 8.12 9.74
CA ALA A 401 -2.91 6.99 8.82
C ALA A 401 -3.79 7.30 7.61
N ARG A 402 -3.20 7.72 6.48
CA ARG A 402 -3.93 8.17 5.28
C ARG A 402 -5.00 7.17 4.84
N PHE A 403 -6.21 7.67 4.60
CA PHE A 403 -7.40 6.92 4.15
C PHE A 403 -8.04 5.98 5.18
N ASP A 404 -7.48 5.91 6.42
CA ASP A 404 -8.05 5.16 7.55
C ASP A 404 -8.40 6.07 8.73
N GLU A 405 -8.32 7.39 8.56
CA GLU A 405 -8.48 8.37 9.63
C GLU A 405 -9.85 8.25 10.31
N GLU A 406 -10.93 8.11 9.52
CA GLU A 406 -12.30 8.00 10.07
C GLU A 406 -12.47 6.75 10.95
N ASN A 407 -11.93 5.61 10.50
CA ASN A 407 -11.97 4.37 11.27
C ASN A 407 -11.12 4.47 12.56
N ASN A 408 -9.96 5.11 12.49
CA ASN A 408 -9.08 5.28 13.65
C ASN A 408 -9.71 6.21 14.71
N ILE A 409 -10.44 7.24 14.31
CA ILE A 409 -11.19 8.13 15.21
C ILE A 409 -12.30 7.35 15.94
N GLU A 410 -13.03 6.49 15.24
CA GLU A 410 -14.15 5.74 15.82
C GLU A 410 -13.70 4.78 16.92
N TRP A 411 -12.75 3.89 16.67
CA TRP A 411 -12.32 2.92 17.67
C TRP A 411 -11.45 3.53 18.78
N SER A 412 -10.78 4.67 18.55
CA SER A 412 -10.08 5.38 19.63
C SER A 412 -11.03 5.87 20.72
N ARG A 413 -12.24 6.33 20.34
CA ARG A 413 -13.28 6.69 21.30
C ARG A 413 -13.73 5.49 22.15
N GLN A 414 -13.93 4.33 21.50
CA GLN A 414 -14.32 3.12 22.22
C GLN A 414 -13.28 2.70 23.28
N LEU A 415 -11.98 2.86 22.98
CA LEU A 415 -10.91 2.59 23.93
C LEU A 415 -10.93 3.57 25.12
N GLU A 416 -11.12 4.87 24.87
CA GLU A 416 -11.21 5.87 25.94
C GLU A 416 -12.42 5.63 26.84
N ASP A 417 -13.58 5.34 26.25
CA ASP A 417 -14.82 5.06 26.98
C ASP A 417 -14.66 3.83 27.89
N ALA A 418 -13.83 2.86 27.52
CA ALA A 418 -13.49 1.69 28.34
C ALA A 418 -12.43 1.96 29.43
N GLY A 419 -11.87 3.18 29.49
CA GLY A 419 -10.87 3.56 30.49
C GLY A 419 -9.42 3.33 30.04
N CYS A 420 -9.15 3.03 28.76
CA CYS A 420 -7.79 3.00 28.23
C CYS A 420 -7.19 4.41 28.16
N ARG A 421 -5.90 4.52 28.44
CA ARG A 421 -5.14 5.75 28.17
C ARG A 421 -4.78 5.79 26.70
N VAL A 422 -5.39 6.69 25.94
CA VAL A 422 -5.12 6.87 24.52
C VAL A 422 -4.20 8.08 24.29
N ILE A 423 -3.14 7.89 23.50
CA ILE A 423 -2.18 8.91 23.11
C ILE A 423 -2.29 9.08 21.59
N TYR A 424 -2.55 10.30 21.12
CA TYR A 424 -2.80 10.61 19.71
C TYR A 424 -1.53 11.10 19.00
N GLY A 425 -0.70 10.14 18.57
CA GLY A 425 0.49 10.45 17.81
C GLY A 425 1.57 11.18 18.59
N LEU A 426 2.46 11.82 17.85
CA LEU A 426 3.59 12.61 18.34
C LEU A 426 3.79 13.81 17.42
N ASP A 427 4.06 14.99 17.97
CA ASP A 427 4.30 16.19 17.17
C ASP A 427 5.55 16.05 16.30
N GLY A 428 5.44 16.40 15.02
CA GLY A 428 6.52 16.29 14.04
C GLY A 428 6.87 14.87 13.59
N TYR A 429 6.36 13.81 14.23
CA TYR A 429 6.67 12.43 13.90
C TYR A 429 5.40 11.57 13.74
N LYS A 430 5.43 10.63 12.81
CA LYS A 430 4.38 9.59 12.71
C LYS A 430 4.83 8.32 13.41
N VAL A 431 3.99 7.77 14.25
CA VAL A 431 4.29 6.51 14.91
C VAL A 431 3.88 5.34 14.00
N HIS A 432 4.87 4.60 13.53
CA HIS A 432 4.68 3.49 12.60
C HIS A 432 5.23 2.15 13.14
N SER A 433 5.81 2.14 14.33
CA SER A 433 6.23 0.91 15.01
C SER A 433 5.04 -0.03 15.27
N LYS A 434 5.30 -1.33 15.35
CA LYS A 434 4.35 -2.37 15.74
C LYS A 434 4.91 -3.02 16.97
N LEU A 435 4.55 -2.47 18.11
CA LEU A 435 5.11 -2.80 19.42
C LEU A 435 3.97 -3.02 20.41
N CYS A 436 4.02 -4.17 21.10
CA CYS A 436 3.15 -4.50 22.21
C CYS A 436 4.01 -4.96 23.38
N LEU A 437 3.78 -4.40 24.58
CA LEU A 437 4.47 -4.74 25.81
C LEU A 437 3.44 -5.12 26.88
N ILE A 438 3.52 -6.36 27.37
CA ILE A 438 2.70 -6.88 28.47
C ILE A 438 3.61 -7.01 29.68
N THR A 439 3.22 -6.41 30.82
CA THR A 439 3.95 -6.51 32.07
C THR A 439 3.16 -7.36 33.06
N ARG A 440 3.81 -8.38 33.59
CA ARG A 440 3.27 -9.29 34.62
C ARG A 440 3.99 -9.05 35.95
N LYS A 441 3.26 -9.19 37.06
CA LYS A 441 3.83 -9.14 38.42
C LYS A 441 3.31 -10.31 39.23
N LYS A 442 4.11 -11.37 39.33
CA LYS A 442 3.77 -12.60 40.03
C LYS A 442 4.65 -12.78 41.24
N LYS A 443 4.06 -12.93 42.46
CA LYS A 443 4.79 -13.10 43.71
C LYS A 443 5.95 -12.13 43.93
N GLY A 444 5.72 -10.85 43.54
CA GLY A 444 6.71 -9.76 43.67
C GLY A 444 7.77 -9.71 42.58
N LYS A 445 7.83 -10.68 41.65
CA LYS A 445 8.71 -10.65 40.48
C LYS A 445 7.98 -10.06 39.28
N VAL A 446 8.67 -9.16 38.57
CA VAL A 446 8.19 -8.58 37.31
C VAL A 446 8.74 -9.41 36.15
N SER A 447 7.89 -9.76 35.22
CA SER A 447 8.25 -10.35 33.94
C SER A 447 7.55 -9.61 32.79
N TYR A 448 8.07 -9.78 31.61
CA TYR A 448 7.60 -9.06 30.42
C TYR A 448 7.37 -10.02 29.26
N ILE A 449 6.40 -9.67 28.43
CA ILE A 449 6.26 -10.24 27.10
C ILE A 449 6.22 -9.09 26.12
N THR A 450 7.15 -9.07 25.19
CA THR A 450 7.24 -8.06 24.14
C THR A 450 6.93 -8.71 22.80
N GLN A 451 5.97 -8.16 22.07
CA GLN A 451 5.74 -8.53 20.68
C GLN A 451 6.15 -7.37 19.78
N ILE A 452 6.92 -7.67 18.74
CA ILE A 452 7.39 -6.71 17.73
C ILE A 452 7.12 -7.28 16.35
N GLY A 453 6.39 -6.52 15.53
CA GLY A 453 5.99 -6.95 14.20
C GLY A 453 6.53 -6.07 13.08
N THR A 454 6.59 -6.63 11.88
CA THR A 454 6.89 -5.88 10.65
C THR A 454 5.63 -5.25 10.05
N GLY A 455 4.46 -5.83 10.31
CA GLY A 455 3.15 -5.44 9.77
C GLY A 455 2.16 -4.94 10.81
N ASN A 456 1.12 -4.26 10.33
CA ASN A 456 0.08 -3.68 11.17
C ASN A 456 -0.75 -4.75 11.90
N TYR A 457 -1.31 -4.38 13.03
CA TYR A 457 -2.25 -5.18 13.81
C TYR A 457 -3.63 -5.22 13.14
N ASN A 458 -3.75 -6.01 12.07
CA ASN A 458 -4.99 -6.09 11.30
C ASN A 458 -5.22 -7.52 10.82
N GLU A 459 -6.26 -8.16 11.33
CA GLU A 459 -6.61 -9.56 11.10
C GLU A 459 -6.97 -9.88 9.64
N LYS A 460 -7.38 -8.86 8.86
CA LYS A 460 -7.68 -9.04 7.43
C LYS A 460 -6.40 -8.98 6.60
N THR A 461 -5.55 -7.97 6.83
CA THR A 461 -4.32 -7.80 6.05
C THR A 461 -3.28 -8.87 6.39
N SER A 462 -3.29 -9.45 7.61
CA SER A 462 -2.43 -10.57 7.98
C SER A 462 -2.65 -11.84 7.12
N ARG A 463 -3.76 -11.91 6.37
CA ARG A 463 -4.05 -13.01 5.42
C ARG A 463 -3.60 -12.72 3.99
N LEU A 464 -3.15 -11.51 3.71
CA LEU A 464 -2.84 -11.01 2.37
C LEU A 464 -1.41 -10.47 2.24
N TYR A 465 -0.79 -10.07 3.36
CA TYR A 465 0.53 -9.49 3.42
C TYR A 465 1.52 -10.44 4.07
N THR A 466 2.73 -10.51 3.50
CA THR A 466 3.80 -11.23 4.18
C THR A 466 4.35 -10.35 5.30
N ASP A 467 4.25 -10.80 6.54
CA ASP A 467 4.77 -10.11 7.70
C ASP A 467 5.31 -11.09 8.74
N LEU A 468 6.14 -10.59 9.63
CA LEU A 468 6.78 -11.32 10.70
C LEU A 468 6.38 -10.75 12.05
N SER A 469 6.19 -11.59 13.04
CA SER A 469 5.80 -11.22 14.40
C SER A 469 6.62 -12.01 15.41
N LEU A 470 7.60 -11.35 16.04
CA LEU A 470 8.40 -11.91 17.12
C LEU A 470 7.68 -11.68 18.45
N MET A 471 7.62 -12.72 19.28
CA MET A 471 7.19 -12.67 20.67
C MET A 471 8.32 -13.18 21.55
N THR A 472 8.76 -12.37 22.51
CA THR A 472 9.92 -12.64 23.36
C THR A 472 9.67 -12.22 24.80
N ALA A 473 10.27 -12.93 25.75
CA ALA A 473 10.33 -12.57 27.16
C ALA A 473 11.71 -11.99 27.56
N ASN A 474 12.54 -11.64 26.58
CA ASN A 474 13.85 -11.02 26.84
C ASN A 474 13.68 -9.69 27.57
N VAL A 475 14.32 -9.60 28.74
CA VAL A 475 14.18 -8.45 29.65
C VAL A 475 14.79 -7.18 29.08
N ASP A 476 15.95 -7.28 28.40
CA ASP A 476 16.63 -6.11 27.85
C ASP A 476 15.80 -5.47 26.72
N ILE A 477 15.23 -6.30 25.83
CA ILE A 477 14.27 -5.84 24.80
C ILE A 477 13.04 -5.21 25.44
N ALA A 478 12.51 -5.80 26.51
CA ALA A 478 11.31 -5.29 27.18
C ALA A 478 11.56 -3.94 27.87
N LEU A 479 12.71 -3.76 28.50
CA LEU A 479 13.08 -2.50 29.15
C LEU A 479 13.20 -1.37 28.12
N GLU A 480 13.88 -1.60 27.00
CA GLU A 480 13.95 -0.60 25.92
C GLU A 480 12.59 -0.36 25.26
N ALA A 481 11.74 -1.37 25.13
CA ALA A 481 10.35 -1.17 24.69
C ALA A 481 9.56 -0.31 25.68
N ALA A 482 9.78 -0.47 26.98
CA ALA A 482 9.17 0.36 28.01
C ALA A 482 9.66 1.82 27.92
N GLU A 483 10.95 2.03 27.66
CA GLU A 483 11.51 3.37 27.41
C GLU A 483 10.91 4.05 26.20
N VAL A 484 10.69 3.29 25.09
CA VAL A 484 9.99 3.80 23.91
C VAL A 484 8.58 4.27 24.28
N PHE A 485 7.80 3.48 25.01
CA PHE A 485 6.45 3.88 25.44
C PHE A 485 6.48 5.05 26.41
N GLN A 486 7.46 5.12 27.30
CA GLN A 486 7.62 6.23 28.24
C GLN A 486 7.93 7.54 27.50
N ALA A 487 8.88 7.54 26.58
CA ALA A 487 9.21 8.70 25.76
C ALA A 487 7.98 9.19 24.97
N LEU A 488 7.30 8.27 24.27
CA LEU A 488 6.09 8.59 23.52
C LEU A 488 4.97 9.16 24.39
N SER A 489 4.85 8.71 25.64
CA SER A 489 3.87 9.23 26.60
C SER A 489 4.19 10.65 27.09
N MET A 490 5.43 11.07 26.96
CA MET A 490 5.89 12.43 27.29
C MET A 490 5.96 13.36 26.07
N GLY A 491 5.57 12.87 24.88
CA GLY A 491 5.67 13.63 23.64
C GLY A 491 7.08 13.65 23.06
N GLU A 492 7.94 12.71 23.44
CA GLU A 492 9.34 12.62 23.07
C GLU A 492 9.66 11.34 22.29
N THR A 493 10.89 11.25 21.78
CA THR A 493 11.44 10.05 21.13
C THR A 493 12.71 9.61 21.83
N VAL A 494 12.98 8.28 21.80
CA VAL A 494 14.19 7.71 22.41
C VAL A 494 15.41 8.10 21.56
N GLU A 495 16.45 8.61 22.21
CA GLU A 495 17.68 9.04 21.53
C GLU A 495 18.64 7.88 21.26
N GLU A 496 18.80 6.96 22.19
CA GLU A 496 19.73 5.84 22.08
C GLU A 496 19.18 4.59 22.77
N THR A 497 19.52 3.42 22.22
CA THR A 497 19.14 2.09 22.72
C THR A 497 20.31 1.13 22.46
N ASP A 498 20.49 0.08 23.26
CA ASP A 498 21.57 -0.90 23.06
C ASP A 498 21.18 -2.06 22.14
N HIS A 499 19.95 -2.54 22.26
CA HIS A 499 19.41 -3.73 21.58
C HIS A 499 18.53 -3.36 20.40
N LEU A 500 17.48 -2.58 20.62
CA LEU A 500 16.57 -2.15 19.58
C LEU A 500 17.23 -1.12 18.64
N LEU A 501 16.79 -1.06 17.40
CA LEU A 501 17.09 0.06 16.51
C LEU A 501 15.84 0.92 16.43
N VAL A 502 15.88 2.10 17.05
CA VAL A 502 14.72 2.99 17.13
C VAL A 502 14.96 4.25 16.27
N ALA A 503 14.08 4.52 15.34
CA ALA A 503 14.03 5.79 14.62
C ALA A 503 13.17 6.80 15.42
N PRO A 504 13.46 8.11 15.31
CA PRO A 504 14.30 8.76 14.29
C PRO A 504 15.80 8.85 14.62
N HIS A 505 16.24 8.60 15.86
CA HIS A 505 17.59 8.99 16.28
C HIS A 505 18.65 7.91 16.06
N CYS A 506 18.43 6.69 16.47
CA CYS A 506 19.51 5.70 16.45
C CYS A 506 19.47 4.66 15.31
N LEU A 507 18.32 4.37 14.70
CA LEU A 507 18.19 3.32 13.67
C LEU A 507 19.15 3.54 12.49
N GLN A 508 19.15 4.73 11.87
CA GLN A 508 19.98 5.01 10.70
C GLN A 508 21.48 4.91 11.04
N ASN A 509 21.89 5.48 12.16
CA ASN A 509 23.29 5.49 12.56
C ASN A 509 23.82 4.09 12.88
N LYS A 510 23.03 3.27 13.57
CA LYS A 510 23.39 1.88 13.88
C LYS A 510 23.44 1.00 12.62
N VAL A 511 22.51 1.18 11.67
CA VAL A 511 22.58 0.50 10.37
C VAL A 511 23.86 0.89 9.62
N ILE A 512 24.18 2.18 9.55
CA ILE A 512 25.43 2.65 8.93
C ILE A 512 26.65 2.04 9.60
N HIS A 513 26.68 1.98 10.93
CA HIS A 513 27.77 1.36 11.67
C HIS A 513 27.91 -0.15 11.37
N MET A 514 26.80 -0.87 11.25
CA MET A 514 26.85 -2.29 10.86
C MET A 514 27.39 -2.48 9.45
N ILE A 515 27.03 -1.61 8.51
CA ILE A 515 27.60 -1.61 7.15
C ILE A 515 29.11 -1.31 7.19
N ASP A 516 29.57 -0.35 8.03
CA ASP A 516 30.98 -0.03 8.20
C ASP A 516 31.78 -1.25 8.72
N ARG A 517 31.24 -2.02 9.64
CA ARG A 517 31.88 -3.25 10.10
C ARG A 517 32.07 -4.27 8.99
N GLU A 518 31.10 -4.44 8.11
CA GLU A 518 31.23 -5.33 6.94
C GLU A 518 32.26 -4.79 5.94
N ILE A 519 32.37 -3.47 5.78
CA ILE A 519 33.43 -2.84 4.99
C ILE A 519 34.82 -3.16 5.57
N GLU A 520 34.98 -3.12 6.89
CA GLU A 520 36.23 -3.44 7.58
C GLU A 520 36.61 -4.92 7.38
N HIS A 521 35.66 -5.84 7.54
CA HIS A 521 35.86 -7.27 7.26
C HIS A 521 36.29 -7.52 5.81
N ALA A 522 35.61 -6.90 4.85
CA ALA A 522 35.96 -7.03 3.44
C ALA A 522 37.37 -6.51 3.14
N LYS A 523 37.77 -5.37 3.73
CA LYS A 523 39.13 -4.81 3.61
C LYS A 523 40.20 -5.67 4.24
N ALA A 524 39.84 -6.39 5.29
CA ALA A 524 40.72 -7.38 5.94
C ALA A 524 40.83 -8.70 5.15
N GLY A 525 40.14 -8.83 4.02
CA GLY A 525 40.09 -10.06 3.21
C GLY A 525 39.19 -11.14 3.81
N GLU A 526 38.32 -10.78 4.76
CA GLU A 526 37.36 -11.67 5.37
C GLU A 526 36.04 -11.68 4.58
N PRO A 527 35.28 -12.79 4.58
CA PRO A 527 33.95 -12.81 4.02
C PRO A 527 33.03 -11.77 4.67
N ALA A 528 32.42 -10.92 3.86
CA ALA A 528 31.53 -9.86 4.30
C ALA A 528 30.21 -9.91 3.50
N TYR A 529 29.07 -9.75 4.18
CA TYR A 529 27.76 -9.91 3.61
C TYR A 529 26.72 -8.97 4.19
N ILE A 530 25.85 -8.46 3.32
CA ILE A 530 24.67 -7.69 3.71
C ILE A 530 23.46 -8.25 2.94
N GLY A 531 22.42 -8.65 3.66
CA GLY A 531 21.13 -9.09 3.12
C GLY A 531 20.02 -8.14 3.58
N LEU A 532 19.23 -7.58 2.64
CA LEU A 532 18.18 -6.63 2.98
C LEU A 532 16.88 -6.99 2.27
N LYS A 533 15.82 -7.25 3.04
CA LYS A 533 14.45 -7.31 2.51
C LYS A 533 13.66 -6.12 3.06
N MET A 534 13.01 -5.38 2.16
CA MET A 534 12.13 -4.27 2.54
C MET A 534 11.21 -3.84 1.39
N ASN A 535 10.30 -2.90 1.66
CA ASN A 535 9.42 -2.40 0.61
C ASN A 535 10.09 -1.32 -0.25
N SER A 536 10.92 -0.47 0.34
CA SER A 536 11.52 0.67 -0.37
C SER A 536 12.91 1.03 0.16
N LEU A 537 13.81 1.36 -0.78
CA LEU A 537 15.16 1.86 -0.52
C LEU A 537 15.33 3.23 -1.18
N THR A 538 15.30 4.31 -0.39
CA THR A 538 15.43 5.70 -0.88
C THR A 538 16.28 6.59 0.03
N ASP A 539 16.75 6.10 1.16
CA ASP A 539 17.63 6.85 2.08
C ASP A 539 19.01 7.05 1.46
N LYS A 540 19.34 8.28 1.15
CA LYS A 540 20.59 8.61 0.43
C LYS A 540 21.82 8.24 1.21
N LYS A 541 21.85 8.51 2.53
CA LYS A 541 22.99 8.18 3.39
C LYS A 541 23.28 6.68 3.41
N ILE A 542 22.23 5.87 3.58
CA ILE A 542 22.35 4.40 3.58
C ILE A 542 22.78 3.91 2.20
N MET A 543 22.17 4.40 1.10
CA MET A 543 22.57 4.01 -0.26
C MET A 543 24.02 4.35 -0.57
N GLU A 544 24.50 5.54 -0.21
CA GLU A 544 25.93 5.92 -0.38
C GLU A 544 26.86 5.01 0.43
N LYS A 545 26.40 4.54 1.61
CA LYS A 545 27.15 3.59 2.43
C LYS A 545 27.18 2.19 1.79
N LEU A 546 26.06 1.71 1.23
CA LEU A 546 26.00 0.45 0.48
C LEU A 546 26.90 0.47 -0.78
N ILE A 547 26.97 1.61 -1.48
CA ILE A 547 27.91 1.77 -2.60
C ILE A 547 29.35 1.63 -2.11
N LYS A 548 29.71 2.26 -0.98
CA LYS A 548 31.04 2.12 -0.38
C LYS A 548 31.33 0.67 0.01
N ALA A 549 30.35 -0.02 0.55
CA ALA A 549 30.47 -1.45 0.89
C ALA A 549 30.70 -2.32 -0.35
N SER A 550 29.94 -2.10 -1.43
CA SER A 550 30.14 -2.79 -2.70
C SER A 550 31.57 -2.56 -3.25
N LYS A 551 32.03 -1.32 -3.24
CA LYS A 551 33.42 -0.97 -3.66
C LYS A 551 34.49 -1.64 -2.80
N ALA A 552 34.22 -1.89 -1.54
CA ALA A 552 35.12 -2.59 -0.63
C ALA A 552 35.11 -4.13 -0.82
N GLY A 553 34.19 -4.68 -1.63
CA GLY A 553 34.06 -6.11 -1.88
C GLY A 553 33.01 -6.82 -1.04
N VAL A 554 32.17 -6.10 -0.30
CA VAL A 554 31.04 -6.68 0.44
C VAL A 554 29.99 -7.18 -0.56
N LYS A 555 29.58 -8.43 -0.43
CA LYS A 555 28.45 -8.97 -1.19
C LYS A 555 27.14 -8.46 -0.60
N ILE A 556 26.26 -7.87 -1.43
CA ILE A 556 25.01 -7.25 -1.02
C ILE A 556 23.86 -7.80 -1.86
N ASP A 557 22.95 -8.52 -1.21
CA ASP A 557 21.75 -9.05 -1.83
C ASP A 557 20.51 -8.36 -1.27
N MET A 558 19.63 -7.87 -2.14
CA MET A 558 18.44 -7.12 -1.71
C MET A 558 17.17 -7.66 -2.36
N VAL A 559 16.11 -7.77 -1.55
CA VAL A 559 14.74 -8.04 -2.01
C VAL A 559 13.90 -6.80 -1.74
N ILE A 560 13.71 -5.96 -2.76
CA ILE A 560 12.99 -4.68 -2.67
C ILE A 560 11.72 -4.76 -3.51
N ARG A 561 10.56 -4.84 -2.85
CA ARG A 561 9.28 -4.99 -3.55
C ARG A 561 8.94 -3.80 -4.44
N GLY A 562 9.09 -2.59 -3.91
CA GLY A 562 8.59 -1.35 -4.51
C GLY A 562 9.71 -0.46 -5.06
N ILE A 563 9.91 0.67 -4.41
CA ILE A 563 10.86 1.70 -4.83
C ILE A 563 12.29 1.30 -4.49
N CYS A 564 13.15 1.21 -5.49
CA CYS A 564 14.60 1.12 -5.33
C CYS A 564 15.25 2.29 -6.06
N CYS A 565 15.89 3.19 -5.31
CA CYS A 565 16.60 4.33 -5.92
C CYS A 565 18.08 4.05 -6.17
N LEU A 566 18.59 2.88 -5.80
CA LEU A 566 19.97 2.43 -6.04
C LEU A 566 19.99 1.46 -7.21
N ILE A 567 20.73 1.78 -8.27
CA ILE A 567 20.88 0.93 -9.44
C ILE A 567 22.02 -0.07 -9.19
N PRO A 568 21.74 -1.40 -9.23
CA PRO A 568 22.75 -2.45 -9.05
C PRO A 568 23.63 -2.66 -10.29
N GLY A 569 24.74 -3.37 -10.13
CA GLY A 569 25.57 -3.85 -11.25
C GLY A 569 26.24 -2.76 -12.08
N VAL A 570 26.36 -1.54 -11.58
CA VAL A 570 27.07 -0.43 -12.23
C VAL A 570 28.57 -0.60 -11.99
N LYS A 571 29.33 -0.80 -13.07
CA LYS A 571 30.76 -1.13 -13.05
C LYS A 571 31.59 -0.11 -12.23
N GLY A 572 32.33 -0.62 -11.26
CA GLY A 572 33.19 0.15 -10.38
C GLY A 572 32.47 0.85 -9.24
N GLU A 573 31.13 0.71 -9.15
CA GLU A 573 30.31 1.36 -8.12
C GLU A 573 29.45 0.34 -7.35
N THR A 574 28.59 -0.40 -8.04
CA THR A 574 27.63 -1.31 -7.44
C THR A 574 27.75 -2.74 -7.98
N ASP A 575 28.95 -3.15 -8.37
CA ASP A 575 29.24 -4.48 -8.96
C ASP A 575 28.81 -5.65 -8.05
N ASN A 576 28.91 -5.46 -6.73
CA ASN A 576 28.63 -6.48 -5.73
C ASN A 576 27.19 -6.36 -5.16
N ILE A 577 26.33 -5.57 -5.80
CA ILE A 577 24.93 -5.40 -5.40
C ILE A 577 24.02 -6.10 -6.39
N GLN A 578 23.13 -6.95 -5.86
CA GLN A 578 22.02 -7.54 -6.58
C GLN A 578 20.69 -7.08 -5.97
N VAL A 579 19.71 -6.77 -6.83
CA VAL A 579 18.36 -6.36 -6.42
C VAL A 579 17.34 -7.24 -7.09
N ARG A 580 16.47 -7.85 -6.31
CA ARG A 580 15.27 -8.56 -6.77
C ARG A 580 14.01 -7.93 -6.23
N SER A 581 12.92 -8.05 -6.98
CA SER A 581 11.58 -7.62 -6.56
C SER A 581 10.60 -8.74 -6.78
N ILE A 582 9.78 -9.03 -5.78
CA ILE A 582 8.72 -10.04 -5.86
C ILE A 582 7.38 -9.33 -5.78
N VAL A 583 6.56 -9.53 -6.82
CA VAL A 583 5.15 -9.15 -6.87
C VAL A 583 4.37 -10.41 -7.21
N GLY A 584 3.38 -10.76 -6.43
CA GLY A 584 2.63 -12.00 -6.60
C GLY A 584 1.34 -12.01 -5.79
N ARG A 585 0.86 -13.19 -5.47
CA ARG A 585 -0.39 -13.42 -4.75
C ARG A 585 -0.48 -12.65 -3.43
N TYR A 586 0.61 -12.65 -2.66
CA TYR A 586 0.71 -11.93 -1.39
C TYR A 586 1.55 -10.67 -1.56
N LEU A 587 1.18 -9.61 -0.84
CA LEU A 587 1.97 -8.41 -0.81
C LEU A 587 3.22 -8.62 0.05
N GLU A 588 4.41 -8.58 -0.56
CA GLU A 588 5.68 -8.64 0.17
C GLU A 588 5.83 -7.38 1.04
N HIS A 589 5.71 -7.56 2.36
CA HIS A 589 5.67 -6.43 3.30
C HIS A 589 6.66 -6.55 4.46
N SER A 590 7.13 -7.74 4.81
CA SER A 590 8.11 -7.94 5.89
C SER A 590 9.44 -7.24 5.60
N ARG A 591 10.15 -6.85 6.66
CA ARG A 591 11.51 -6.31 6.59
C ARG A 591 12.43 -7.19 7.40
N ILE A 592 13.54 -7.59 6.76
CA ILE A 592 14.61 -8.38 7.36
C ILE A 592 15.93 -7.70 7.02
N TYR A 593 16.77 -7.47 8.02
CA TYR A 593 18.14 -6.98 7.83
C TYR A 593 19.11 -8.02 8.32
N ILE A 594 20.12 -8.35 7.51
CA ILE A 594 21.18 -9.31 7.79
C ILE A 594 22.52 -8.62 7.59
N PHE A 595 23.35 -8.59 8.61
CA PHE A 595 24.72 -8.05 8.55
C PHE A 595 25.67 -9.11 9.05
N GLY A 596 26.67 -9.47 8.24
CA GLY A 596 27.64 -10.49 8.56
C GLY A 596 27.35 -11.86 7.95
N THR A 597 28.33 -12.75 8.06
CA THR A 597 28.29 -14.12 7.56
C THR A 597 29.23 -15.01 8.38
N LYS A 598 29.16 -16.34 8.20
CA LYS A 598 30.02 -17.33 8.86
C LYS A 598 30.00 -17.25 10.38
N GLY A 599 28.80 -17.25 10.96
CA GLY A 599 28.59 -17.23 12.41
C GLY A 599 28.64 -15.82 13.05
N ARG A 600 28.81 -14.76 12.26
CA ARG A 600 28.79 -13.36 12.72
C ARG A 600 27.48 -12.65 12.41
N GLU A 601 26.48 -13.38 11.90
CA GLU A 601 25.22 -12.81 11.42
C GLU A 601 24.46 -12.10 12.54
N LYS A 602 24.20 -10.80 12.32
CA LYS A 602 23.22 -10.02 13.08
C LYS A 602 21.97 -9.90 12.22
N VAL A 603 20.88 -10.46 12.71
CA VAL A 603 19.59 -10.47 12.01
C VAL A 603 18.58 -9.64 12.78
N TYR A 604 17.84 -8.80 12.07
CA TYR A 604 16.78 -7.97 12.61
C TYR A 604 15.50 -8.13 11.77
N ILE A 605 14.35 -8.05 12.43
CA ILE A 605 13.08 -7.75 11.76
C ILE A 605 12.65 -6.32 12.12
N ALA A 606 12.00 -5.61 11.21
CA ALA A 606 11.77 -4.18 11.36
C ALA A 606 10.40 -3.73 10.84
N SER A 607 9.91 -2.63 11.41
CA SER A 607 8.80 -1.87 10.82
C SER A 607 9.27 -0.88 9.75
N ALA A 608 10.56 -0.55 9.72
CA ALA A 608 11.16 0.48 8.88
C ALA A 608 11.59 -0.04 7.51
N ASP A 609 11.30 0.73 6.46
CA ASP A 609 12.04 0.72 5.20
C ASP A 609 13.23 1.69 5.28
N PHE A 610 14.23 1.53 4.43
CA PHE A 610 15.31 2.53 4.33
C PHE A 610 14.89 3.70 3.44
N MET A 611 13.99 4.49 3.99
CA MET A 611 13.51 5.76 3.44
C MET A 611 13.78 6.87 4.43
N THR A 612 14.20 8.05 3.95
CA THR A 612 14.50 9.20 4.82
C THR A 612 13.35 9.52 5.79
N ARG A 613 12.10 9.40 5.34
CA ARG A 613 10.94 9.60 6.22
C ARG A 613 10.81 8.55 7.32
N ASN A 614 11.21 7.29 7.06
CA ASN A 614 11.17 6.21 8.06
C ASN A 614 12.33 6.34 9.05
N THR A 615 13.50 6.69 8.55
CA THR A 615 14.72 6.76 9.36
C THR A 615 14.83 8.03 10.20
N LEU A 616 14.18 9.15 9.79
CA LEU A 616 14.36 10.47 10.41
C LEU A 616 13.05 11.18 10.80
N ARG A 617 11.88 10.74 10.35
CA ARG A 617 10.60 11.43 10.58
C ARG A 617 9.47 10.51 11.04
N ARG A 618 9.82 9.31 11.49
CA ARG A 618 8.88 8.34 12.04
C ARG A 618 9.47 7.66 13.25
N VAL A 619 8.59 7.22 14.13
CA VAL A 619 8.97 6.25 15.16
C VAL A 619 8.83 4.86 14.55
N GLU A 620 9.96 4.21 14.35
CA GLU A 620 10.08 2.85 13.81
C GLU A 620 10.94 2.03 14.75
N VAL A 621 10.73 0.72 14.78
CA VAL A 621 11.51 -0.20 15.62
C VAL A 621 11.99 -1.37 14.78
N ALA A 622 13.26 -1.74 14.96
CA ALA A 622 13.81 -3.01 14.54
C ALA A 622 14.32 -3.78 15.76
N VAL A 623 14.02 -5.06 15.83
CA VAL A 623 14.40 -5.95 16.94
C VAL A 623 15.46 -6.95 16.50
N PRO A 624 16.56 -7.12 17.27
CA PRO A 624 17.55 -8.15 17.02
C PRO A 624 16.97 -9.54 17.30
N ILE A 625 17.39 -10.52 16.53
CA ILE A 625 17.00 -11.92 16.71
C ILE A 625 18.14 -12.63 17.44
N TYR A 626 17.93 -12.94 18.70
CA TYR A 626 18.91 -13.63 19.54
C TYR A 626 18.78 -15.15 19.49
N ASN A 627 17.53 -15.66 19.38
CA ASN A 627 17.29 -17.11 19.24
C ASN A 627 17.91 -17.61 17.92
N THR A 628 18.79 -18.62 18.03
CA THR A 628 19.57 -19.14 16.90
C THR A 628 18.69 -19.81 15.85
N ASP A 629 17.66 -20.54 16.27
CA ASP A 629 16.77 -21.27 15.35
C ASP A 629 15.91 -20.30 14.54
N ILE A 630 15.36 -19.26 15.19
CA ILE A 630 14.63 -18.19 14.52
C ILE A 630 15.54 -17.42 13.56
N LYS A 631 16.79 -17.16 13.98
CA LYS A 631 17.80 -16.51 13.12
C LYS A 631 18.04 -17.31 11.84
N MET A 632 18.27 -18.60 11.96
CA MET A 632 18.46 -19.49 10.82
C MET A 632 17.22 -19.56 9.93
N GLN A 633 16.03 -19.65 10.51
CA GLN A 633 14.76 -19.61 9.78
C GLN A 633 14.63 -18.34 8.93
N LEU A 634 14.96 -17.18 9.47
CA LEU A 634 14.88 -15.90 8.74
C LEU A 634 15.91 -15.80 7.61
N ILE A 635 17.12 -16.32 7.82
CA ILE A 635 18.17 -16.40 6.79
C ILE A 635 17.71 -17.32 5.65
N GLU A 636 17.17 -18.50 5.97
CA GLU A 636 16.63 -19.43 4.98
C GLU A 636 15.46 -18.85 4.19
N MET A 637 14.54 -18.14 4.87
CA MET A 637 13.45 -17.41 4.20
C MET A 637 13.99 -16.37 3.22
N PHE A 638 15.01 -15.60 3.63
CA PHE A 638 15.62 -14.59 2.78
C PHE A 638 16.30 -15.22 1.57
N ILE A 639 17.06 -16.30 1.74
CA ILE A 639 17.72 -17.04 0.64
C ILE A 639 16.69 -17.64 -0.31
N THR A 640 15.59 -18.19 0.20
CA THR A 640 14.50 -18.73 -0.63
C THR A 640 13.88 -17.64 -1.50
N MET A 641 13.66 -16.44 -0.96
CA MET A 641 13.16 -15.29 -1.74
C MET A 641 14.18 -14.83 -2.80
N LEU A 642 15.47 -14.84 -2.49
CA LEU A 642 16.54 -14.55 -3.46
C LEU A 642 16.63 -15.61 -4.55
N SER A 643 16.22 -16.83 -4.28
CA SER A 643 16.23 -17.93 -5.24
C SER A 643 14.96 -18.01 -6.10
N ASP A 644 13.95 -17.18 -5.81
CA ASP A 644 12.72 -17.11 -6.61
C ASP A 644 13.06 -16.73 -8.07
N ASN A 645 12.67 -17.58 -9.01
CA ASN A 645 12.89 -17.39 -10.46
C ASN A 645 11.58 -17.42 -11.26
N VAL A 646 10.43 -17.48 -10.57
CA VAL A 646 9.09 -17.49 -11.17
C VAL A 646 8.45 -16.10 -11.05
N LYS A 647 8.36 -15.57 -9.84
CA LYS A 647 7.74 -14.27 -9.56
C LYS A 647 8.74 -13.14 -9.40
N ALA A 648 9.97 -13.43 -9.04
CA ALA A 648 10.98 -12.39 -8.92
C ALA A 648 11.32 -11.73 -10.26
N ARG A 649 11.65 -10.45 -10.17
CA ARG A 649 12.27 -9.66 -11.24
C ARG A 649 13.59 -9.13 -10.72
N GLU A 650 14.64 -9.32 -11.49
CA GLU A 650 15.99 -8.82 -11.19
C GLU A 650 16.20 -7.47 -11.86
N GLU A 651 16.71 -6.49 -11.11
CA GLU A 651 17.02 -5.15 -11.61
C GLU A 651 18.39 -5.16 -12.31
N ASP A 652 18.45 -4.70 -13.54
CA ASP A 652 19.69 -4.58 -14.30
C ASP A 652 20.41 -3.22 -14.08
N HIS A 653 21.63 -3.08 -14.56
CA HIS A 653 22.46 -1.88 -14.46
C HIS A 653 21.87 -0.62 -15.16
N ASN A 654 20.76 -0.75 -15.86
CA ASN A 654 19.99 0.37 -16.43
C ASN A 654 18.73 0.68 -15.59
N GLY A 655 18.51 -0.05 -14.50
CA GLY A 655 17.33 0.06 -13.66
C GLY A 655 16.07 -0.57 -14.25
N ASN A 656 16.19 -1.52 -15.18
CA ASN A 656 15.06 -2.28 -15.72
C ASN A 656 14.94 -3.61 -15.01
N TYR A 657 13.69 -4.05 -14.80
CA TYR A 657 13.39 -5.32 -14.15
C TYR A 657 13.11 -6.40 -15.19
N LYS A 658 13.73 -7.57 -15.02
CA LYS A 658 13.60 -8.71 -15.93
C LYS A 658 13.46 -10.00 -15.14
N ILE A 659 12.83 -11.02 -15.72
CA ILE A 659 12.82 -12.37 -15.14
C ILE A 659 14.26 -12.85 -15.02
N PRO A 660 14.69 -13.39 -13.85
CA PRO A 660 16.02 -13.93 -13.68
C PRO A 660 16.31 -15.04 -14.71
N LYS A 661 17.42 -14.93 -15.39
CA LYS A 661 17.86 -15.96 -16.34
C LYS A 661 18.71 -16.99 -15.59
N ASN A 662 18.08 -17.98 -15.01
CA ASN A 662 18.76 -19.16 -14.50
C ASN A 662 18.11 -20.42 -15.07
N GLN A 663 18.88 -21.51 -15.14
CA GLN A 663 18.40 -22.84 -15.58
C GLN A 663 17.98 -23.70 -14.39
N ASP A 664 17.80 -23.09 -13.21
CA ASP A 664 17.43 -23.80 -11.99
C ASP A 664 15.97 -24.25 -12.02
N THR A 665 15.65 -25.21 -11.17
CA THR A 665 14.27 -25.67 -10.98
C THR A 665 13.36 -24.48 -10.65
N PRO A 666 12.17 -24.38 -11.26
CA PRO A 666 11.23 -23.30 -10.97
C PRO A 666 10.89 -23.21 -9.50
N LEU A 667 11.16 -22.07 -8.88
CA LEU A 667 10.89 -21.77 -7.49
C LEU A 667 10.08 -20.49 -7.39
N ASN A 668 8.84 -20.62 -6.91
CA ASN A 668 8.01 -19.51 -6.42
C ASN A 668 8.09 -19.50 -4.90
N SER A 669 8.70 -18.50 -4.32
CA SER A 669 8.95 -18.43 -2.87
C SER A 669 7.66 -18.41 -2.05
N GLN A 670 6.61 -17.72 -2.52
CA GLN A 670 5.32 -17.67 -1.83
C GLN A 670 4.62 -19.04 -1.84
N GLU A 671 4.70 -19.78 -2.93
CA GLU A 671 4.20 -21.15 -3.03
C GLU A 671 4.98 -22.11 -2.15
N PHE A 672 6.30 -21.94 -2.09
CA PHE A 672 7.18 -22.74 -1.23
C PHE A 672 6.80 -22.57 0.25
N PHE A 673 6.71 -21.32 0.74
CA PHE A 673 6.35 -21.08 2.15
C PHE A 673 4.93 -21.54 2.49
N TYR A 674 4.00 -21.41 1.55
CA TYR A 674 2.66 -21.94 1.72
C TYR A 674 2.68 -23.46 1.93
N ARG A 675 3.34 -24.21 1.03
CA ARG A 675 3.45 -25.69 1.14
C ARG A 675 4.15 -26.10 2.42
N GLN A 676 5.22 -25.41 2.79
CA GLN A 676 5.93 -25.69 4.03
C GLN A 676 5.05 -25.50 5.26
N ALA A 677 4.24 -24.45 5.32
CA ALA A 677 3.32 -24.23 6.43
C ALA A 677 2.26 -25.34 6.55
N TYR A 678 1.74 -25.83 5.43
CA TYR A 678 0.80 -26.95 5.43
C TYR A 678 1.45 -28.25 5.91
N LEU A 679 2.63 -28.59 5.40
CA LEU A 679 3.38 -29.77 5.84
C LEU A 679 3.72 -29.73 7.35
N ASN A 680 4.13 -28.56 7.83
CA ASN A 680 4.43 -28.38 9.25
C ASN A 680 3.18 -28.55 10.12
N ALA A 681 2.02 -28.07 9.68
CA ALA A 681 0.77 -28.21 10.41
C ALA A 681 0.26 -29.67 10.44
N GLU A 682 0.48 -30.44 9.37
CA GLU A 682 0.14 -31.88 9.31
C GLU A 682 1.01 -32.69 10.30
N ASN A 683 2.29 -32.38 10.39
CA ASN A 683 3.23 -33.07 11.32
C ASN A 683 2.89 -32.81 12.81
N VAL A 684 2.22 -31.70 13.14
CA VAL A 684 1.77 -31.44 14.53
C VAL A 684 0.51 -32.26 14.89
N ASN A 685 -0.29 -32.65 13.88
CA ASN A 685 -1.51 -33.44 14.09
C ASN A 685 -1.28 -34.96 14.05
N SER A 686 -0.09 -35.43 13.65
CA SER A 686 0.36 -36.80 13.67
C SER A 686 1.15 -37.13 14.96
#